data_f4d58f261b719f25290d0a169c0684aa
#
_entry.id   f4d58f261b719f25290d0a169c0684aa
#
_cell.length_a   1.000
_cell.length_b   1.000
_cell.length_c   1.000
_cell.angle_alpha   90.00
_cell.angle_beta   90.00
_cell.angle_gamma   90.00
#
_symmetry.space_group_name_H-M   'P 1'
#
loop_
_entity.id
_entity.type
_entity.pdbx_description
1 polymer ?
#
loop_
_entity_poly.entity_id
_entity_poly.type
_entity_poly.pdbx_seq_one_letter_code
_entity_poly.pdbx_strand_id
1 'polypeptide(L)'
;VNQSRESGNLFANHFQLALRRAGEAKMKRTEYWKKRRIGLLVTFFVTAPITTAKRLRNKAQGCRVATTLGTLEMKSHNPNGVVPDEKWVRTQGSRGSTTLGFVSQPLRGCRSLILIFALAVFTFAQGSPSTITGRVTDENGAAVTNAEVRLRSRTGAELIAITDDNGAYSFKKVVPDDYVLEVKARGFAISTSAQLSMARGQALTNDVKLFVEAVNESVLVTPSGTVQRIDEISKAVSVIDDQSIEARRELTLPESLRGTPGVRVQQQGSIGALTSVRLRGQRNFDTAILLDGLRVRDSSDINGSAAVVIPDLLPNDLDRVEVLRGSGSSIYGTNAIGGVINLVPKTGAGDSHFEFGFDGGTLAVFRERIRGAGGLGDRAGYSFGLTRLDVRHGVDGQDQYGNTVGVGRFQFNITPSVVISANFYGTIANGRTNDSPFALPAAFTGGLYPAAVEGVTFHSDINNPDSGRRNRVLVGSVRLSQQVNDMLSYSIAYQHVGNQRRNYNGLAIDPKFAQFYPFGDFALTGYNNGKTDTLDARSNLRLGRHNLATAGFEYEGESIFQSSVPAFSSVNNTTDRQRTFALFGQDQISLLEDRLQISAGVRWQFFRVRAADRPGSLGAINPERSLTGDGSVAYFLRSSGTKLRAHVGNGFRAASLFERFGQGTFSSLGFRRFGDPTLRAEQSISVDAGFDQRVAGDRARFGATYFYTHLKRVIAFNNFFVVDPLGLGRLSGFENRPGGFARGLETYLEAAPWHDANLHASYTYTNSDRFAQGSGLQPEYVIPRHLFGINLTQRYRSFLFSLDLNRTGAYIAPVFENDVPFRTAELTFPGYTKVDLFASYERPVGERVILTLFGGADNIFDVTYFENGFRTPGAMGRGGIKLRF
;
A
#
# COMPACT_ATOMS: atom_id res chain seq x y z
N VAL A 1 60.05 7.25 24.64
CA VAL A 1 59.06 8.35 24.73
C VAL A 1 59.28 9.41 23.63
N ASN A 2 60.39 9.41 22.92
CA ASN A 2 60.65 10.41 21.84
C ASN A 2 60.43 9.92 20.40
N GLN A 3 60.03 8.66 20.17
CA GLN A 3 59.71 8.17 18.81
C GLN A 3 58.22 8.22 18.44
N SER A 4 57.35 8.59 19.38
CA SER A 4 55.88 8.66 19.13
C SER A 4 55.35 10.06 18.73
N ARG A 5 56.19 11.08 18.71
CA ARG A 5 55.80 12.45 18.31
C ARG A 5 56.09 12.78 16.84
N GLU A 6 57.05 12.14 16.20
CA GLU A 6 57.33 12.41 14.78
C GLU A 6 56.37 11.66 13.79
N SER A 7 55.85 10.53 14.16
CA SER A 7 54.86 9.79 13.32
C SER A 7 53.47 10.45 13.30
N GLY A 8 53.10 11.19 14.34
CA GLY A 8 51.83 11.92 14.40
C GLY A 8 51.74 13.13 13.45
N ASN A 9 52.85 13.83 13.26
CA ASN A 9 52.89 15.02 12.41
C ASN A 9 52.96 14.69 10.90
N LEU A 10 53.54 13.57 10.51
CA LEU A 10 53.47 13.11 9.10
C LEU A 10 52.07 12.66 8.67
N PHE A 11 51.33 12.05 9.56
CA PHE A 11 49.96 11.61 9.27
C PHE A 11 48.96 12.78 9.14
N ALA A 12 49.13 13.80 10.01
CA ALA A 12 48.28 14.99 9.96
C ALA A 12 48.51 15.82 8.67
N ASN A 13 49.76 15.93 8.22
CA ASN A 13 50.08 16.66 6.98
C ASN A 13 49.65 15.94 5.71
N HIS A 14 49.72 14.59 5.65
CA HIS A 14 49.21 13.82 4.53
C HIS A 14 47.68 13.81 4.50
N PHE A 15 47.02 13.80 5.65
CA PHE A 15 45.57 13.88 5.73
C PHE A 15 45.01 15.23 5.28
N GLN A 16 45.67 16.35 5.65
CA GLN A 16 45.28 17.67 5.16
C GLN A 16 45.52 17.85 3.65
N LEU A 17 46.58 17.27 3.09
CA LEU A 17 46.83 17.30 1.64
C LEU A 17 45.85 16.46 0.86
N ALA A 18 45.43 15.31 1.42
CA ALA A 18 44.40 14.46 0.84
C ALA A 18 43.01 15.13 0.86
N LEU A 19 42.67 15.84 1.93
CA LEU A 19 41.42 16.61 2.04
C LEU A 19 41.38 17.80 1.10
N ARG A 20 42.49 18.52 0.88
CA ARG A 20 42.54 19.60 -0.12
C ARG A 20 42.37 19.06 -1.54
N ARG A 21 43.06 17.97 -1.93
CA ARG A 21 42.91 17.35 -3.26
C ARG A 21 41.51 16.74 -3.48
N ALA A 22 40.89 16.17 -2.44
CA ALA A 22 39.52 15.69 -2.50
C ALA A 22 38.49 16.83 -2.61
N GLY A 23 38.73 17.96 -1.96
CA GLY A 23 37.90 19.18 -2.06
C GLY A 23 37.87 19.77 -3.47
N GLU A 24 39.05 19.92 -4.09
CA GLU A 24 39.16 20.47 -5.46
C GLU A 24 38.57 19.52 -6.53
N ALA A 25 38.73 18.21 -6.41
CA ALA A 25 38.13 17.23 -7.26
C ALA A 25 36.59 17.17 -7.10
N LYS A 26 36.08 17.40 -5.89
CA LYS A 26 34.67 17.45 -5.59
C LYS A 26 34.01 18.72 -6.13
N MET A 27 34.67 19.85 -6.08
CA MET A 27 34.19 21.13 -6.65
C MET A 27 34.04 21.06 -8.18
N LYS A 28 35.01 20.53 -8.90
CA LYS A 28 34.95 20.35 -10.37
C LYS A 28 33.90 19.34 -10.82
N ARG A 29 33.67 18.27 -10.06
CA ARG A 29 32.58 17.32 -10.33
C ARG A 29 31.20 17.88 -10.02
N THR A 30 31.04 18.67 -8.97
CA THR A 30 29.75 19.23 -8.55
C THR A 30 29.24 20.29 -9.53
N GLU A 31 30.12 21.12 -10.13
CA GLU A 31 29.72 22.06 -11.18
C GLU A 31 29.31 21.37 -12.49
N TYR A 32 30.03 20.30 -12.91
CA TYR A 32 29.71 19.53 -14.09
C TYR A 32 28.34 18.84 -13.96
N TRP A 33 28.00 18.31 -12.77
CA TRP A 33 26.74 17.64 -12.53
C TRP A 33 25.57 18.60 -12.25
N LYS A 34 25.83 19.77 -11.65
CA LYS A 34 24.79 20.81 -11.49
C LYS A 34 24.28 21.33 -12.83
N LYS A 35 25.16 21.61 -13.78
CA LYS A 35 24.75 22.07 -15.12
C LYS A 35 23.96 21.01 -15.91
N ARG A 36 24.26 19.73 -15.74
CA ARG A 36 23.51 18.65 -16.40
C ARG A 36 22.17 18.30 -15.73
N ARG A 37 22.07 18.36 -14.40
CA ARG A 37 20.82 18.07 -13.69
C ARG A 37 19.77 19.18 -13.85
N ILE A 38 20.16 20.42 -13.82
CA ILE A 38 19.23 21.54 -14.02
C ILE A 38 18.70 21.55 -15.48
N GLY A 39 19.53 21.24 -16.46
CA GLY A 39 19.10 21.10 -17.85
C GLY A 39 18.09 19.95 -18.06
N LEU A 40 18.22 18.84 -17.34
CA LEU A 40 17.30 17.69 -17.47
C LEU A 40 15.95 17.95 -16.77
N LEU A 41 15.92 18.63 -15.63
CA LEU A 41 14.68 18.94 -14.91
C LEU A 41 13.85 20.01 -15.64
N VAL A 42 14.47 21.05 -16.16
CA VAL A 42 13.78 22.11 -16.90
C VAL A 42 13.27 21.60 -18.26
N THR A 43 14.01 20.71 -18.91
CA THR A 43 13.58 20.12 -20.21
C THR A 43 12.42 19.15 -20.06
N PHE A 44 12.28 18.48 -18.92
CA PHE A 44 11.20 17.52 -18.68
C PHE A 44 9.85 18.20 -18.38
N PHE A 45 9.84 19.40 -17.80
CA PHE A 45 8.61 20.12 -17.46
C PHE A 45 8.12 21.09 -18.54
N VAL A 46 8.98 21.56 -19.45
CA VAL A 46 8.62 22.58 -20.45
C VAL A 46 8.41 22.00 -21.85
N THR A 47 8.97 20.83 -22.19
CA THR A 47 8.92 20.30 -23.56
C THR A 47 7.95 19.15 -23.79
N ALA A 48 7.40 18.53 -22.75
CA ALA A 48 6.49 17.39 -22.92
C ALA A 48 5.13 17.71 -23.60
N PRO A 49 4.48 18.88 -23.39
CA PRO A 49 3.21 19.19 -24.06
C PRO A 49 3.35 19.63 -25.52
N ILE A 50 4.50 20.19 -25.92
CA ILE A 50 4.65 20.82 -27.24
C ILE A 50 5.11 19.84 -28.32
N THR A 51 5.93 18.87 -27.98
CA THR A 51 6.44 17.90 -28.95
C THR A 51 5.43 16.84 -29.36
N THR A 52 4.46 16.51 -28.49
CA THR A 52 3.41 15.51 -28.82
C THR A 52 2.40 16.06 -29.83
N ALA A 53 2.06 17.34 -29.75
CA ALA A 53 1.15 17.99 -30.71
C ALA A 53 1.78 18.19 -32.09
N LYS A 54 3.09 18.48 -32.17
CA LYS A 54 3.79 18.66 -33.42
C LYS A 54 4.08 17.36 -34.20
N ARG A 55 4.27 16.23 -33.48
CA ARG A 55 4.41 14.92 -34.11
C ARG A 55 3.11 14.35 -34.67
N LEU A 56 1.98 14.70 -34.08
CA LEU A 56 0.67 14.27 -34.61
C LEU A 56 0.26 15.05 -35.88
N ARG A 57 0.67 16.31 -36.01
CA ARG A 57 0.36 17.09 -37.22
C ARG A 57 1.22 16.72 -38.45
N ASN A 58 2.46 16.26 -38.24
CA ASN A 58 3.34 15.89 -39.35
C ASN A 58 3.13 14.44 -39.85
N LYS A 59 2.32 13.62 -39.13
CA LYS A 59 1.98 12.24 -39.60
C LYS A 59 0.72 12.19 -40.48
N ALA A 60 -0.03 13.28 -40.56
CA ALA A 60 -1.24 13.33 -41.36
C ALA A 60 -1.03 13.79 -42.82
N GLN A 61 0.18 14.19 -43.18
CA GLN A 61 0.45 14.75 -44.54
C GLN A 61 1.43 13.91 -45.38
N GLY A 62 1.84 12.71 -45.00
CA GLY A 62 2.90 11.99 -45.68
C GLY A 62 2.63 10.51 -45.95
N CYS A 63 1.47 10.13 -46.52
CA CYS A 63 1.30 8.78 -47.04
C CYS A 63 0.68 8.82 -48.45
N ARG A 64 1.53 9.05 -49.44
CA ARG A 64 1.33 8.53 -50.80
C ARG A 64 2.65 8.04 -51.29
N VAL A 65 2.57 6.81 -51.88
CA VAL A 65 3.50 6.19 -52.83
C VAL A 65 4.52 5.19 -52.29
N ALA A 66 4.30 4.04 -52.77
CA ALA A 66 5.09 3.01 -53.41
C ALA A 66 5.52 1.77 -52.60
N THR A 67 4.91 0.70 -52.98
CA THR A 67 5.31 -0.71 -52.89
C THR A 67 6.56 -0.98 -53.71
N THR A 68 7.56 -1.65 -53.12
CA THR A 68 8.46 -2.53 -53.88
C THR A 68 8.88 -3.72 -53.02
N LEU A 69 8.66 -4.89 -53.54
CA LEU A 69 9.07 -6.20 -53.03
C LEU A 69 10.59 -6.35 -52.98
N GLY A 70 11.07 -6.99 -51.96
CA GLY A 70 12.40 -7.52 -51.85
C GLY A 70 12.41 -8.77 -50.99
N THR A 71 12.40 -9.92 -51.66
CA THR A 71 12.61 -11.24 -51.06
C THR A 71 14.07 -11.43 -50.68
N LEU A 72 14.31 -11.88 -49.46
CA LEU A 72 15.61 -12.46 -49.05
C LEU A 72 15.39 -13.91 -48.59
N GLU A 73 15.85 -14.83 -49.43
CA GLU A 73 15.99 -16.24 -49.11
C GLU A 73 17.09 -16.45 -48.08
N MET A 74 16.81 -17.17 -47.01
CA MET A 74 17.84 -17.87 -46.23
C MET A 74 17.68 -19.38 -46.40
N LYS A 75 18.67 -19.98 -47.02
CA LYS A 75 18.84 -21.42 -47.09
C LYS A 75 19.31 -21.96 -45.74
N SER A 76 18.57 -22.85 -45.14
CA SER A 76 19.06 -23.75 -44.09
C SER A 76 19.11 -25.18 -44.63
N HIS A 77 20.31 -25.79 -44.56
CA HIS A 77 20.51 -27.19 -44.86
C HIS A 77 19.93 -28.08 -43.75
N ASN A 78 19.11 -29.01 -44.12
CA ASN A 78 18.68 -30.11 -43.25
C ASN A 78 19.06 -31.45 -43.95
N PRO A 79 19.91 -32.30 -43.39
CA PRO A 79 20.29 -33.56 -43.95
C PRO A 79 19.52 -34.73 -43.34
N ASN A 80 18.27 -34.88 -43.62
CA ASN A 80 17.58 -36.17 -43.52
C ASN A 80 16.17 -36.05 -44.08
N GLY A 81 15.99 -36.51 -45.28
CA GLY A 81 14.73 -36.46 -46.00
C GLY A 81 13.75 -37.53 -45.59
N VAL A 82 12.53 -37.13 -45.53
CA VAL A 82 11.35 -37.93 -45.94
C VAL A 82 10.25 -36.93 -46.33
N VAL A 83 9.78 -37.02 -47.56
CA VAL A 83 8.68 -36.23 -48.13
C VAL A 83 7.40 -37.03 -48.03
N PRO A 84 6.29 -36.42 -47.70
CA PRO A 84 4.99 -36.77 -48.31
C PRO A 84 4.30 -35.58 -48.99
N ASP A 85 3.62 -35.93 -50.09
CA ASP A 85 2.92 -35.13 -51.07
C ASP A 85 1.97 -34.04 -50.57
N GLU A 86 2.07 -32.88 -51.25
CA GLU A 86 1.04 -31.82 -51.19
C GLU A 86 0.03 -31.95 -52.32
N LYS A 87 -1.24 -31.80 -51.95
CA LYS A 87 -2.32 -31.45 -52.91
C LYS A 87 -2.73 -30.00 -52.69
N TRP A 88 -2.43 -29.18 -53.69
CA TRP A 88 -2.90 -27.80 -53.81
C TRP A 88 -4.35 -27.74 -54.23
N VAL A 89 -5.17 -26.99 -53.46
CA VAL A 89 -6.46 -26.46 -53.97
C VAL A 89 -6.37 -24.96 -54.06
N ARG A 90 -6.38 -24.47 -55.29
CA ARG A 90 -6.54 -23.03 -55.60
C ARG A 90 -8.03 -22.67 -55.45
N THR A 91 -8.34 -21.63 -54.69
CA THR A 91 -9.55 -20.85 -54.88
C THR A 91 -9.16 -19.38 -55.09
N GLN A 92 -9.77 -18.84 -56.15
CA GLN A 92 -9.57 -17.46 -56.63
C GLN A 92 -10.23 -16.45 -55.70
N GLY A 93 -9.55 -15.38 -55.50
CA GLY A 93 -9.78 -13.97 -55.53
C GLY A 93 -11.05 -13.31 -54.99
N SER A 94 -10.85 -12.44 -54.10
CA SER A 94 -11.55 -11.15 -54.13
C SER A 94 -10.65 -10.08 -53.44
N ARG A 95 -10.53 -8.96 -54.14
CA ARG A 95 -9.86 -7.75 -53.66
C ARG A 95 -10.60 -7.17 -52.45
N GLY A 96 -9.91 -7.05 -51.33
CA GLY A 96 -10.36 -6.30 -50.17
C GLY A 96 -9.14 -5.63 -49.52
N SER A 97 -9.12 -4.34 -49.58
CA SER A 97 -8.11 -3.48 -48.95
C SER A 97 -8.08 -3.73 -47.43
N THR A 98 -6.98 -4.26 -46.92
CA THR A 98 -6.71 -4.34 -45.47
C THR A 98 -6.23 -2.98 -44.97
N THR A 99 -7.17 -2.17 -44.55
CA THR A 99 -6.92 -1.06 -43.62
C THR A 99 -6.72 -1.69 -42.24
N LEU A 100 -5.57 -1.46 -41.61
CA LEU A 100 -5.37 -1.69 -40.20
C LEU A 100 -6.37 -0.82 -39.41
N GLY A 101 -7.57 -1.32 -39.24
CA GLY A 101 -8.57 -0.74 -38.40
C GLY A 101 -8.22 -1.07 -36.95
N PHE A 102 -7.83 -0.08 -36.19
CA PHE A 102 -8.08 -0.08 -34.76
C PHE A 102 -9.60 -0.32 -34.61
N VAL A 103 -9.97 -1.50 -34.19
CA VAL A 103 -11.35 -1.78 -33.82
C VAL A 103 -11.58 -1.07 -32.48
N SER A 104 -11.84 0.22 -32.54
CA SER A 104 -12.67 0.88 -31.56
C SER A 104 -14.08 0.34 -31.76
N GLN A 105 -14.45 -0.69 -31.01
CA GLN A 105 -15.88 -1.00 -30.90
C GLN A 105 -16.57 0.24 -30.30
N PRO A 106 -17.62 0.72 -30.92
CA PRO A 106 -18.20 1.99 -30.56
C PRO A 106 -18.90 1.89 -29.21
N LEU A 107 -18.50 2.75 -28.32
CA LEU A 107 -19.31 3.25 -27.21
C LEU A 107 -20.59 3.94 -27.73
N ARG A 108 -21.38 3.28 -28.57
CA ARG A 108 -22.65 3.86 -29.08
C ARG A 108 -23.71 3.98 -27.98
N GLY A 109 -23.55 3.31 -26.82
CA GLY A 109 -24.38 3.52 -25.63
C GLY A 109 -23.92 4.65 -24.71
N CYS A 110 -22.65 5.08 -24.77
CA CYS A 110 -22.12 6.13 -23.87
C CYS A 110 -22.39 7.56 -24.34
N ARG A 111 -22.72 7.80 -25.61
CA ARG A 111 -23.03 9.17 -26.07
C ARG A 111 -24.32 9.71 -25.43
N SER A 112 -25.32 8.86 -25.21
CA SER A 112 -26.54 9.28 -24.51
C SER A 112 -26.34 9.44 -23.01
N LEU A 113 -25.48 8.67 -22.38
CA LEU A 113 -25.10 8.81 -20.97
C LEU A 113 -24.24 10.07 -20.75
N ILE A 114 -23.29 10.37 -21.64
CA ILE A 114 -22.47 11.58 -21.55
C ILE A 114 -23.35 12.84 -21.79
N LEU A 115 -24.35 12.78 -22.66
CA LEU A 115 -25.26 13.91 -22.87
C LEU A 115 -26.22 14.12 -21.70
N ILE A 116 -26.72 13.05 -21.07
CA ILE A 116 -27.52 13.13 -19.84
C ILE A 116 -26.69 13.64 -18.69
N PHE A 117 -25.41 13.24 -18.58
CA PHE A 117 -24.47 13.76 -17.59
C PHE A 117 -24.09 15.24 -17.84
N ALA A 118 -23.87 15.63 -19.09
CA ALA A 118 -23.61 17.03 -19.45
C ALA A 118 -24.81 17.94 -19.18
N LEU A 119 -26.02 17.46 -19.31
CA LEU A 119 -27.26 18.22 -19.01
C LEU A 119 -27.51 18.34 -17.50
N ALA A 120 -27.05 17.38 -16.66
CA ALA A 120 -27.19 17.45 -15.21
C ALA A 120 -26.27 18.49 -14.55
N VAL A 121 -25.23 18.95 -15.25
CA VAL A 121 -24.26 19.95 -14.73
C VAL A 121 -24.81 21.38 -14.78
N PHE A 122 -25.93 21.67 -15.48
CA PHE A 122 -26.39 23.02 -15.71
C PHE A 122 -27.60 23.49 -14.86
N THR A 123 -27.99 22.74 -13.82
CA THR A 123 -28.99 23.30 -12.88
C THR A 123 -28.30 24.20 -11.85
N PHE A 124 -28.01 25.42 -12.22
CA PHE A 124 -27.61 26.50 -11.30
C PHE A 124 -28.81 26.91 -10.44
N ALA A 125 -28.95 26.36 -9.28
CA ALA A 125 -29.79 26.95 -8.25
C ALA A 125 -29.02 28.12 -7.61
N GLN A 126 -29.29 29.34 -8.04
CA GLN A 126 -28.82 30.56 -7.37
C GLN A 126 -29.45 30.65 -5.98
N GLY A 127 -28.74 30.28 -4.96
CA GLY A 127 -29.16 30.43 -3.58
C GLY A 127 -28.17 31.27 -2.79
N SER A 128 -28.64 31.95 -1.76
CA SER A 128 -27.78 32.67 -0.81
C SER A 128 -26.67 31.74 -0.27
N PRO A 129 -25.40 32.17 -0.30
CA PRO A 129 -24.29 31.32 0.14
C PRO A 129 -24.36 31.12 1.66
N SER A 130 -24.26 29.88 2.09
CA SER A 130 -24.08 29.54 3.50
C SER A 130 -22.63 29.74 3.93
N THR A 131 -22.39 30.08 5.18
CA THR A 131 -21.05 30.29 5.74
C THR A 131 -20.86 29.56 7.05
N ILE A 132 -19.66 29.03 7.29
CA ILE A 132 -19.22 28.53 8.58
C ILE A 132 -18.01 29.34 9.00
N THR A 133 -18.06 29.93 10.18
CA THR A 133 -16.96 30.68 10.78
C THR A 133 -16.71 30.19 12.18
N GLY A 134 -15.57 30.48 12.74
CA GLY A 134 -15.27 30.19 14.15
C GLY A 134 -13.84 30.53 14.49
N ARG A 135 -13.48 30.27 15.73
CA ARG A 135 -12.15 30.49 16.28
C ARG A 135 -11.61 29.20 16.87
N VAL A 136 -10.33 28.96 16.64
CA VAL A 136 -9.60 27.87 17.27
C VAL A 136 -8.75 28.42 18.40
N THR A 137 -8.94 27.87 19.60
CA THR A 137 -8.22 28.29 20.81
C THR A 137 -7.61 27.06 21.50
N ASP A 138 -6.58 27.28 22.29
CA ASP A 138 -6.05 26.28 23.22
C ASP A 138 -6.91 26.16 24.50
N GLU A 139 -6.47 25.34 25.45
CA GLU A 139 -7.13 25.11 26.74
C GLU A 139 -7.24 26.40 27.59
N ASN A 140 -6.29 27.33 27.41
CA ASN A 140 -6.21 28.57 28.13
C ASN A 140 -6.95 29.72 27.44
N GLY A 141 -7.54 29.47 26.26
CA GLY A 141 -8.21 30.46 25.45
C GLY A 141 -7.27 31.27 24.54
N ALA A 142 -5.99 30.92 24.44
CA ALA A 142 -5.09 31.57 23.49
C ALA A 142 -5.40 31.11 22.06
N ALA A 143 -5.26 32.04 21.09
CA ALA A 143 -5.50 31.73 19.69
C ALA A 143 -4.49 30.72 19.13
N VAL A 144 -4.98 29.70 18.46
CA VAL A 144 -4.12 28.73 17.75
C VAL A 144 -4.02 29.16 16.29
N THR A 145 -2.86 29.69 15.92
CA THR A 145 -2.55 30.18 14.59
C THR A 145 -2.08 29.02 13.68
N ASN A 146 -2.28 29.16 12.37
CA ASN A 146 -1.88 28.15 11.39
C ASN A 146 -2.46 26.74 11.65
N ALA A 147 -3.58 26.65 12.35
CA ALA A 147 -4.33 25.40 12.47
C ALA A 147 -5.06 25.10 11.16
N GLU A 148 -4.94 23.86 10.71
CA GLU A 148 -5.69 23.36 9.56
C GLU A 148 -7.10 22.98 10.02
N VAL A 149 -8.10 23.63 9.45
CA VAL A 149 -9.52 23.37 9.70
C VAL A 149 -10.10 22.71 8.47
N ARG A 150 -10.54 21.47 8.58
CA ARG A 150 -11.14 20.69 7.50
C ARG A 150 -12.62 20.54 7.72
N LEU A 151 -13.40 20.96 6.77
CA LEU A 151 -14.84 20.76 6.74
C LEU A 151 -15.15 19.64 5.77
N ARG A 152 -15.53 18.47 6.29
CA ARG A 152 -15.83 17.29 5.49
C ARG A 152 -17.31 17.02 5.44
N SER A 153 -17.89 16.98 4.24
CA SER A 153 -19.22 16.49 4.02
C SER A 153 -19.30 14.97 4.22
N ARG A 154 -20.41 14.47 4.66
CA ARG A 154 -20.63 13.00 4.75
C ARG A 154 -20.46 12.26 3.43
N THR A 155 -20.63 12.96 2.34
CA THR A 155 -20.52 12.42 0.98
C THR A 155 -19.11 12.50 0.39
N GLY A 156 -18.15 13.05 1.15
CA GLY A 156 -16.73 13.04 0.84
C GLY A 156 -16.20 14.35 0.21
N ALA A 157 -17.03 15.39 0.07
CA ALA A 157 -16.53 16.71 -0.28
C ALA A 157 -15.75 17.31 0.90
N GLU A 158 -14.61 17.91 0.63
CA GLU A 158 -13.73 18.49 1.65
C GLU A 158 -13.38 19.93 1.29
N LEU A 159 -13.54 20.82 2.28
CA LEU A 159 -13.06 22.20 2.23
C LEU A 159 -12.03 22.37 3.34
N ILE A 160 -10.99 23.15 3.07
CA ILE A 160 -9.92 23.38 4.04
C ILE A 160 -9.71 24.88 4.20
N ALA A 161 -9.59 25.33 5.44
CA ALA A 161 -9.20 26.67 5.82
C ALA A 161 -8.02 26.61 6.82
N ILE A 162 -7.21 27.64 6.87
CA ILE A 162 -6.14 27.80 7.84
C ILE A 162 -6.51 28.97 8.75
N THR A 163 -6.30 28.79 10.05
CA THR A 163 -6.56 29.88 11.00
C THR A 163 -5.56 31.01 10.85
N ASP A 164 -6.08 32.23 10.97
CA ASP A 164 -5.28 33.46 10.97
C ASP A 164 -4.55 33.68 12.35
N ASP A 165 -3.88 34.84 12.47
CA ASP A 165 -3.14 35.21 13.70
C ASP A 165 -4.04 35.35 14.94
N ASN A 166 -5.34 35.47 14.76
CA ASN A 166 -6.32 35.50 15.84
C ASN A 166 -6.97 34.13 16.07
N GLY A 167 -6.52 33.10 15.38
CA GLY A 167 -7.12 31.76 15.41
C GLY A 167 -8.45 31.66 14.67
N ALA A 168 -8.86 32.69 13.89
CA ALA A 168 -10.13 32.70 13.20
C ALA A 168 -10.05 31.93 11.87
N TYR A 169 -11.14 31.24 11.52
CA TYR A 169 -11.32 30.57 10.24
C TYR A 169 -12.68 30.85 9.61
N SER A 170 -12.78 30.69 8.30
CA SER A 170 -14.02 30.96 7.56
C SER A 170 -14.12 30.07 6.32
N PHE A 171 -15.25 29.38 6.19
CA PHE A 171 -15.68 28.72 4.96
C PHE A 171 -16.83 29.54 4.35
N LYS A 172 -16.61 30.03 3.14
CA LYS A 172 -17.60 30.78 2.37
C LYS A 172 -18.22 29.89 1.30
N LYS A 173 -19.53 30.09 1.02
CA LYS A 173 -20.26 29.32 -0.02
C LYS A 173 -20.33 27.81 0.29
N VAL A 174 -20.56 27.47 1.55
CA VAL A 174 -20.77 26.09 1.98
C VAL A 174 -22.10 25.61 1.39
N VAL A 175 -22.12 24.43 0.81
CA VAL A 175 -23.33 23.80 0.24
C VAL A 175 -24.15 23.21 1.38
N PRO A 176 -25.48 23.25 1.34
CA PRO A 176 -26.29 22.55 2.33
C PRO A 176 -25.96 21.07 2.37
N ASP A 177 -25.52 20.55 3.53
CA ASP A 177 -25.20 19.17 3.83
C ASP A 177 -24.92 19.02 5.32
N ASP A 178 -24.70 17.77 5.77
CA ASP A 178 -24.13 17.51 7.09
C ASP A 178 -22.62 17.43 6.99
N TYR A 179 -21.99 18.19 7.80
CA TYR A 179 -20.54 18.30 7.85
C TYR A 179 -19.97 17.81 9.17
N VAL A 180 -18.74 17.38 9.13
CA VAL A 180 -17.88 17.23 10.30
C VAL A 180 -16.70 18.17 10.13
N LEU A 181 -16.42 18.95 11.15
CA LEU A 181 -15.27 19.84 11.18
C LEU A 181 -14.15 19.12 11.94
N GLU A 182 -13.02 18.94 11.29
CA GLU A 182 -11.80 18.39 11.88
C GLU A 182 -10.77 19.52 11.97
N VAL A 183 -10.18 19.73 13.14
CA VAL A 183 -9.15 20.74 13.36
C VAL A 183 -7.86 20.07 13.76
N LYS A 184 -6.81 20.40 13.04
CA LYS A 184 -5.47 19.86 13.24
C LYS A 184 -4.48 21.01 13.42
N ALA A 185 -3.80 21.02 14.53
CA ALA A 185 -2.73 21.97 14.78
C ALA A 185 -1.53 21.24 15.38
N ARG A 186 -0.36 21.78 15.12
CA ARG A 186 0.89 21.17 15.57
C ARG A 186 1.02 21.26 17.09
N GLY A 187 1.19 20.11 17.75
CA GLY A 187 1.28 20.02 19.21
C GLY A 187 -0.06 19.89 19.92
N PHE A 188 -1.15 19.78 19.17
CA PHE A 188 -2.48 19.53 19.70
C PHE A 188 -3.03 18.21 19.16
N ALA A 189 -3.92 17.59 19.91
CA ALA A 189 -4.70 16.48 19.43
C ALA A 189 -5.62 16.94 18.29
N ILE A 190 -5.92 16.04 17.35
CA ILE A 190 -6.92 16.29 16.31
C ILE A 190 -8.28 16.38 17.01
N SER A 191 -8.97 17.51 16.84
CA SER A 191 -10.32 17.72 17.37
C SER A 191 -11.35 17.61 16.27
N THR A 192 -12.45 16.94 16.55
CA THR A 192 -13.54 16.73 15.59
C THR A 192 -14.85 17.24 16.17
N SER A 193 -15.58 18.12 15.46
CA SER A 193 -16.87 18.63 15.92
C SER A 193 -17.94 17.53 15.93
N ALA A 194 -19.01 17.78 16.66
CA ALA A 194 -20.28 17.12 16.38
C ALA A 194 -20.72 17.39 14.93
N GLN A 195 -21.70 16.64 14.45
CA GLN A 195 -22.27 16.86 13.12
C GLN A 195 -22.85 18.27 13.01
N LEU A 196 -22.44 19.02 12.00
CA LEU A 196 -22.91 20.35 11.68
C LEU A 196 -23.86 20.27 10.48
N SER A 197 -25.14 20.41 10.70
CA SER A 197 -26.15 20.42 9.63
C SER A 197 -26.29 21.85 9.10
N MET A 198 -25.96 22.03 7.80
CA MET A 198 -26.02 23.32 7.11
C MET A 198 -27.26 23.42 6.24
N ALA A 199 -28.15 24.34 6.55
CA ALA A 199 -29.26 24.72 5.69
C ALA A 199 -28.84 25.82 4.68
N ARG A 200 -29.63 25.98 3.63
CA ARG A 200 -29.41 26.98 2.59
C ARG A 200 -29.46 28.42 3.14
N GLY A 201 -28.41 29.21 2.86
CA GLY A 201 -28.34 30.61 3.32
C GLY A 201 -28.02 30.78 4.79
N GLN A 202 -27.69 29.69 5.49
CA GLN A 202 -27.40 29.73 6.94
C GLN A 202 -25.97 30.23 7.18
N ALA A 203 -25.82 31.08 8.21
CA ALA A 203 -24.51 31.39 8.79
C ALA A 203 -24.40 30.63 10.11
N LEU A 204 -23.35 29.82 10.27
CA LEU A 204 -23.07 29.04 11.48
C LEU A 204 -21.75 29.50 12.08
N THR A 205 -21.69 29.69 13.38
CA THR A 205 -20.44 29.90 14.11
C THR A 205 -20.14 28.65 14.94
N ASN A 206 -18.93 28.11 14.81
CA ASN A 206 -18.47 26.93 15.55
C ASN A 206 -17.03 27.16 16.04
N ASP A 207 -16.89 27.52 17.30
CA ASP A 207 -15.60 27.69 17.94
C ASP A 207 -15.07 26.33 18.39
N VAL A 208 -13.76 26.12 18.21
CA VAL A 208 -13.09 24.86 18.53
C VAL A 208 -12.02 25.12 19.58
N LYS A 209 -12.06 24.34 20.63
CA LYS A 209 -11.02 24.32 21.65
C LYS A 209 -10.14 23.10 21.44
N LEU A 210 -8.85 23.32 21.24
CA LEU A 210 -7.85 22.27 21.10
C LEU A 210 -7.22 21.94 22.45
N PHE A 211 -6.97 20.67 22.65
CA PHE A 211 -6.31 20.15 23.84
C PHE A 211 -4.97 19.55 23.46
N VAL A 212 -3.94 19.86 24.22
CA VAL A 212 -2.57 19.33 24.00
C VAL A 212 -2.52 17.83 24.35
N GLU A 213 -3.43 17.35 25.17
CA GLU A 213 -3.40 16.03 25.78
C GLU A 213 -4.67 15.18 25.51
N ALA A 214 -5.45 15.48 24.48
CA ALA A 214 -6.65 14.71 24.19
C ALA A 214 -6.38 13.48 23.31
N VAL A 215 -7.24 12.48 23.42
CA VAL A 215 -7.27 11.35 22.49
C VAL A 215 -7.65 11.87 21.11
N ASN A 216 -6.87 11.51 20.08
CA ASN A 216 -7.15 11.95 18.70
C ASN A 216 -8.51 11.46 18.22
N GLU A 217 -9.38 12.40 17.86
CA GLU A 217 -10.63 12.13 17.16
C GLU A 217 -10.39 12.26 15.66
N SER A 218 -10.65 11.19 14.90
CA SER A 218 -10.42 11.16 13.46
C SER A 218 -11.71 10.93 12.70
N VAL A 219 -11.78 11.46 11.50
CA VAL A 219 -12.82 11.19 10.52
C VAL A 219 -12.32 10.16 9.52
N LEU A 220 -13.08 9.12 9.27
CA LEU A 220 -12.68 7.95 8.48
C LEU A 220 -13.59 7.75 7.28
N VAL A 221 -13.03 7.25 6.20
CA VAL A 221 -13.77 6.90 4.97
C VAL A 221 -13.85 5.39 4.78
N THR A 222 -12.84 4.64 5.22
CA THR A 222 -12.67 3.22 4.91
C THR A 222 -13.80 2.29 5.37
N PRO A 223 -14.43 2.46 6.55
CA PRO A 223 -15.40 1.46 7.02
C PRO A 223 -16.67 1.34 6.20
N SER A 224 -17.09 2.44 5.59
CA SER A 224 -18.37 2.52 4.86
C SER A 224 -18.24 3.13 3.45
N GLY A 225 -17.04 3.58 3.08
CA GLY A 225 -16.85 4.34 1.83
C GLY A 225 -17.44 5.76 1.89
N THR A 226 -17.93 6.18 3.04
CA THR A 226 -18.44 7.52 3.35
C THR A 226 -17.73 8.07 4.59
N VAL A 227 -17.73 9.38 4.73
CA VAL A 227 -17.08 10.04 5.86
C VAL A 227 -17.89 9.82 7.15
N GLN A 228 -17.25 9.25 8.17
CA GLN A 228 -17.82 8.99 9.49
C GLN A 228 -16.82 9.36 10.57
N ARG A 229 -17.35 9.81 11.72
CA ARG A 229 -16.55 9.94 12.93
C ARG A 229 -16.22 8.55 13.49
N ILE A 230 -15.09 8.41 14.17
CA ILE A 230 -14.68 7.13 14.78
C ILE A 230 -15.73 6.56 15.73
N ASP A 231 -16.50 7.44 16.39
CA ASP A 231 -17.57 7.03 17.30
C ASP A 231 -18.79 6.42 16.59
N GLU A 232 -19.04 6.84 15.37
CA GLU A 232 -20.16 6.36 14.55
C GLU A 232 -19.86 5.01 13.90
N ILE A 233 -18.59 4.59 13.90
CA ILE A 233 -18.17 3.39 13.21
C ILE A 233 -18.47 2.14 14.05
N SER A 234 -19.20 1.20 13.47
CA SER A 234 -19.55 -0.06 14.10
C SER A 234 -18.53 -1.19 13.88
N LYS A 235 -17.48 -0.96 13.09
CA LYS A 235 -16.40 -1.91 12.81
C LYS A 235 -15.12 -1.56 13.58
N ALA A 236 -14.21 -2.54 13.74
CA ALA A 236 -12.92 -2.31 14.38
C ALA A 236 -11.97 -1.57 13.43
N VAL A 237 -11.57 -0.36 13.81
CA VAL A 237 -10.70 0.50 13.00
C VAL A 237 -9.57 1.07 13.85
N SER A 238 -8.41 1.30 13.24
CA SER A 238 -7.31 2.08 13.79
C SER A 238 -6.86 3.13 12.79
N VAL A 239 -6.39 4.26 13.29
CA VAL A 239 -5.83 5.37 12.51
C VAL A 239 -4.41 5.62 12.96
N ILE A 240 -3.51 5.76 12.01
CA ILE A 240 -2.14 6.20 12.23
C ILE A 240 -2.00 7.51 11.48
N ASP A 241 -1.94 8.60 12.20
CA ASP A 241 -1.85 9.95 11.64
C ASP A 241 -0.42 10.30 11.22
N ASP A 242 -0.27 11.41 10.48
CA ASP A 242 1.03 11.87 10.00
C ASP A 242 1.98 12.30 11.14
N GLN A 243 1.45 12.76 12.28
CA GLN A 243 2.27 13.12 13.44
C GLN A 243 2.93 11.88 14.05
N SER A 244 2.17 10.80 14.20
CA SER A 244 2.67 9.49 14.65
C SER A 244 3.70 8.91 13.67
N ILE A 245 3.43 8.99 12.35
CA ILE A 245 4.36 8.54 11.30
C ILE A 245 5.66 9.36 11.35
N GLU A 246 5.58 10.67 11.50
CA GLU A 246 6.76 11.55 11.57
C GLU A 246 7.54 11.38 12.87
N ALA A 247 6.87 11.12 14.00
CA ALA A 247 7.54 10.92 15.30
C ALA A 247 8.36 9.62 15.32
N ARG A 248 7.84 8.55 14.75
CA ARG A 248 8.50 7.23 14.70
C ARG A 248 9.66 7.17 13.72
N ARG A 249 9.72 8.06 12.73
CA ARG A 249 10.81 8.13 11.75
C ARG A 249 11.08 6.85 10.96
N GLU A 250 10.12 5.96 10.83
CA GLU A 250 10.27 4.70 10.14
C GLU A 250 10.76 4.86 8.70
N LEU A 251 11.56 3.90 8.23
CA LEU A 251 12.10 3.92 6.87
C LEU A 251 11.09 3.42 5.84
N THR A 252 10.26 2.46 6.22
CA THR A 252 9.22 1.89 5.36
C THR A 252 7.84 2.03 5.99
N LEU A 253 6.81 2.13 5.17
CA LEU A 253 5.44 2.27 5.67
C LEU A 253 4.96 1.04 6.46
N PRO A 254 5.28 -0.22 6.08
CA PRO A 254 4.89 -1.37 6.88
C PRO A 254 5.39 -1.30 8.33
N GLU A 255 6.59 -0.79 8.58
CA GLU A 255 7.10 -0.63 9.96
C GLU A 255 6.23 0.30 10.78
N SER A 256 5.68 1.36 10.18
CA SER A 256 4.74 2.27 10.86
C SER A 256 3.44 1.59 11.32
N LEU A 257 3.11 0.42 10.77
CA LEU A 257 1.94 -0.37 11.15
C LEU A 257 2.20 -1.29 12.37
N ARG A 258 3.46 -1.48 12.77
CA ARG A 258 3.77 -2.27 13.98
C ARG A 258 3.14 -1.64 15.21
N GLY A 259 2.67 -2.47 16.12
CA GLY A 259 1.95 -2.00 17.29
C GLY A 259 0.48 -1.66 17.04
N THR A 260 -0.02 -1.73 15.82
CA THR A 260 -1.47 -1.64 15.55
C THR A 260 -2.14 -2.95 15.94
N PRO A 261 -3.28 -2.93 16.68
CA PRO A 261 -3.97 -4.15 17.08
C PRO A 261 -4.31 -5.04 15.88
N GLY A 262 -4.07 -6.34 16.00
CA GLY A 262 -4.36 -7.32 14.95
C GLY A 262 -3.44 -7.30 13.74
N VAL A 263 -2.42 -6.44 13.71
CA VAL A 263 -1.49 -6.31 12.58
C VAL A 263 -0.18 -7.04 12.86
N ARG A 264 0.18 -7.95 12.00
CA ARG A 264 1.51 -8.59 11.97
C ARG A 264 2.30 -8.05 10.76
N VAL A 265 3.39 -7.36 11.02
CA VAL A 265 4.37 -6.97 10.00
C VAL A 265 5.54 -7.94 10.08
N GLN A 266 5.89 -8.54 8.96
CA GLN A 266 6.99 -9.49 8.84
C GLN A 266 7.88 -9.09 7.67
N GLN A 267 9.11 -8.68 7.95
CA GLN A 267 10.13 -8.35 6.96
C GLN A 267 11.18 -9.47 6.96
N GLN A 268 11.35 -10.11 5.82
CA GLN A 268 12.27 -11.25 5.67
C GLN A 268 13.65 -10.78 5.20
N GLY A 269 14.47 -10.33 6.15
CA GLY A 269 15.82 -9.85 5.88
C GLY A 269 15.99 -8.33 5.99
N SER A 270 16.86 -7.77 5.16
CA SER A 270 17.21 -6.35 5.13
C SER A 270 16.07 -5.44 4.69
N ILE A 271 16.26 -4.12 4.81
CA ILE A 271 15.30 -3.11 4.33
C ILE A 271 15.07 -3.30 2.82
N GLY A 272 13.79 -3.31 2.42
CA GLY A 272 13.38 -3.58 1.03
C GLY A 272 13.27 -5.05 0.68
N ALA A 273 13.57 -5.98 1.58
CA ALA A 273 13.29 -7.39 1.42
C ALA A 273 11.78 -7.69 1.46
N LEU A 274 11.39 -8.92 1.14
CA LEU A 274 10.00 -9.34 1.14
C LEU A 274 9.33 -9.01 2.49
N THR A 275 8.31 -8.18 2.43
CA THR A 275 7.57 -7.73 3.61
C THR A 275 6.11 -8.08 3.48
N SER A 276 5.56 -8.70 4.51
CA SER A 276 4.16 -9.08 4.60
C SER A 276 3.46 -8.27 5.68
N VAL A 277 2.24 -7.84 5.40
CA VAL A 277 1.32 -7.26 6.38
C VAL A 277 0.08 -8.12 6.45
N ARG A 278 -0.18 -8.68 7.62
CA ARG A 278 -1.27 -9.63 7.86
C ARG A 278 -2.20 -9.08 8.93
N LEU A 279 -3.50 -9.19 8.69
CA LEU A 279 -4.53 -8.76 9.63
C LEU A 279 -5.19 -9.98 10.25
N ARG A 280 -5.33 -9.99 11.59
CA ARG A 280 -6.07 -11.02 12.36
C ARG A 280 -5.67 -12.46 11.98
N GLY A 281 -4.38 -12.70 11.77
CA GLY A 281 -3.89 -14.03 11.45
C GLY A 281 -4.23 -14.52 10.03
N GLN A 282 -4.76 -13.67 9.15
CA GLN A 282 -5.00 -14.02 7.76
C GLN A 282 -3.70 -13.95 6.94
N ARG A 283 -3.75 -14.41 5.68
CA ARG A 283 -2.59 -14.39 4.79
C ARG A 283 -2.31 -12.96 4.30
N ASN A 284 -1.11 -12.68 3.85
CA ASN A 284 -0.70 -11.35 3.36
C ASN A 284 -1.53 -10.84 2.17
N PHE A 285 -2.06 -11.72 1.35
CA PHE A 285 -2.90 -11.38 0.20
C PHE A 285 -4.40 -11.30 0.53
N ASP A 286 -4.80 -11.53 1.78
CA ASP A 286 -6.16 -11.35 2.29
C ASP A 286 -6.39 -9.92 2.82
N THR A 287 -5.39 -9.05 2.72
CA THR A 287 -5.45 -7.63 3.11
C THR A 287 -5.49 -6.76 1.86
N ALA A 288 -6.56 -5.99 1.67
CA ALA A 288 -6.66 -5.04 0.58
C ALA A 288 -5.90 -3.75 0.91
N ILE A 289 -5.14 -3.23 -0.06
CA ILE A 289 -4.47 -1.93 0.03
C ILE A 289 -5.23 -0.94 -0.84
N LEU A 290 -5.55 0.23 -0.30
CA LEU A 290 -6.22 1.31 -1.01
C LEU A 290 -5.33 2.56 -1.05
N LEU A 291 -5.52 3.37 -2.08
CA LEU A 291 -5.05 4.75 -2.16
C LEU A 291 -6.27 5.65 -2.31
N ASP A 292 -6.55 6.48 -1.31
CA ASP A 292 -7.71 7.37 -1.26
C ASP A 292 -9.04 6.63 -1.55
N GLY A 293 -9.22 5.45 -0.95
CA GLY A 293 -10.42 4.62 -1.05
C GLY A 293 -10.55 3.79 -2.33
N LEU A 294 -9.58 3.83 -3.25
CA LEU A 294 -9.55 3.01 -4.46
C LEU A 294 -8.49 1.91 -4.35
N ARG A 295 -8.85 0.69 -4.72
CA ARG A 295 -8.01 -0.49 -4.52
C ARG A 295 -6.76 -0.49 -5.39
N VAL A 296 -5.60 -0.67 -4.75
CA VAL A 296 -4.31 -0.87 -5.41
C VAL A 296 -3.96 -2.35 -5.37
N ARG A 297 -3.71 -2.95 -6.52
CA ARG A 297 -3.24 -4.33 -6.59
C ARG A 297 -2.42 -4.61 -7.85
N ASP A 298 -1.58 -5.60 -7.79
CA ASP A 298 -0.84 -6.11 -8.94
C ASP A 298 -1.58 -7.31 -9.52
N SER A 299 -2.20 -7.13 -10.69
CA SER A 299 -2.88 -8.22 -11.39
C SER A 299 -1.92 -9.34 -11.82
N SER A 300 -0.61 -9.05 -11.92
CA SER A 300 0.43 -10.03 -12.25
C SER A 300 1.04 -10.73 -11.03
N ASP A 301 0.61 -10.36 -9.81
CA ASP A 301 0.97 -11.11 -8.61
C ASP A 301 0.32 -12.48 -8.62
N ILE A 302 0.99 -13.47 -8.02
CA ILE A 302 0.51 -14.85 -7.94
C ILE A 302 -0.93 -14.91 -7.41
N ASN A 303 -1.21 -14.15 -6.36
CA ASN A 303 -2.53 -14.11 -5.73
C ASN A 303 -3.39 -12.91 -6.15
N GLY A 304 -2.91 -12.11 -7.13
CA GLY A 304 -3.58 -10.91 -7.61
C GLY A 304 -3.79 -9.86 -6.52
N SER A 305 -2.80 -9.67 -5.66
CA SER A 305 -2.87 -8.80 -4.48
C SER A 305 -1.89 -7.62 -4.56
N ALA A 306 -1.82 -6.81 -3.52
CA ALA A 306 -0.80 -5.78 -3.36
C ALA A 306 0.46 -6.28 -2.62
N ALA A 307 0.56 -7.57 -2.30
CA ALA A 307 1.65 -8.10 -1.45
C ALA A 307 3.04 -7.77 -1.98
N VAL A 308 3.22 -7.75 -3.29
CA VAL A 308 4.50 -7.43 -3.94
C VAL A 308 4.83 -5.93 -3.98
N VAL A 309 3.86 -5.08 -3.67
CA VAL A 309 4.03 -3.62 -3.59
C VAL A 309 4.39 -3.18 -2.17
N ILE A 310 3.93 -3.93 -1.17
CA ILE A 310 4.10 -3.60 0.26
C ILE A 310 5.55 -3.31 0.65
N PRO A 311 6.57 -4.09 0.24
CA PRO A 311 7.97 -3.82 0.60
C PRO A 311 8.49 -2.46 0.14
N ASP A 312 7.90 -1.91 -0.92
CA ASP A 312 8.34 -0.68 -1.57
C ASP A 312 7.51 0.55 -1.16
N LEU A 313 6.55 0.38 -0.23
CA LEU A 313 5.80 1.50 0.33
C LEU A 313 6.67 2.28 1.31
N LEU A 314 6.88 3.57 1.06
CA LEU A 314 7.57 4.48 1.97
C LEU A 314 6.57 5.46 2.60
N PRO A 315 6.78 5.88 3.86
CA PRO A 315 5.94 6.88 4.52
C PRO A 315 6.24 8.27 3.94
N ASN A 316 5.54 8.62 2.87
CA ASN A 316 5.76 9.87 2.14
C ASN A 316 4.42 10.57 1.90
N ASP A 317 4.31 11.83 2.34
CA ASP A 317 3.19 12.76 2.12
C ASP A 317 1.79 12.17 2.35
N LEU A 318 1.67 11.32 3.38
CA LEU A 318 0.40 10.78 3.85
C LEU A 318 -0.16 11.66 4.96
N ASP A 319 -1.46 11.86 4.95
CA ASP A 319 -2.21 12.47 6.02
C ASP A 319 -2.45 11.46 7.15
N ARG A 320 -2.82 10.25 6.77
CA ARG A 320 -3.03 9.13 7.69
C ARG A 320 -3.06 7.79 6.97
N VAL A 321 -3.00 6.74 7.75
CA VAL A 321 -3.27 5.36 7.33
C VAL A 321 -4.45 4.84 8.13
N GLU A 322 -5.50 4.39 7.46
CA GLU A 322 -6.68 3.80 8.07
C GLU A 322 -6.60 2.28 7.96
N VAL A 323 -6.76 1.56 9.07
CA VAL A 323 -6.71 0.10 9.12
C VAL A 323 -8.06 -0.43 9.58
N LEU A 324 -8.87 -0.92 8.63
CA LEU A 324 -10.11 -1.64 8.89
C LEU A 324 -9.79 -3.12 9.13
N ARG A 325 -10.22 -3.66 10.25
CA ARG A 325 -10.02 -5.06 10.63
C ARG A 325 -11.30 -5.87 10.49
N GLY A 326 -11.21 -7.06 9.90
CA GLY A 326 -12.35 -7.89 9.53
C GLY A 326 -12.80 -7.67 8.08
N SER A 327 -13.82 -8.40 7.65
CA SER A 327 -14.22 -8.39 6.23
C SER A 327 -14.63 -7.00 5.74
N GLY A 328 -14.00 -6.55 4.66
CA GLY A 328 -14.36 -5.36 3.89
C GLY A 328 -14.91 -5.68 2.49
N SER A 329 -15.20 -6.96 2.22
CA SER A 329 -15.51 -7.43 0.86
C SER A 329 -16.83 -6.92 0.30
N SER A 330 -17.78 -6.51 1.13
CA SER A 330 -19.07 -5.92 0.69
C SER A 330 -18.91 -4.58 -0.02
N ILE A 331 -17.87 -3.80 0.34
CA ILE A 331 -17.59 -2.51 -0.27
C ILE A 331 -16.41 -2.62 -1.25
N TYR A 332 -15.33 -3.25 -0.82
CA TYR A 332 -14.06 -3.27 -1.55
C TYR A 332 -13.80 -4.53 -2.38
N GLY A 333 -14.70 -5.53 -2.31
CA GLY A 333 -14.62 -6.73 -3.15
C GLY A 333 -13.49 -7.68 -2.75
N THR A 334 -12.77 -8.19 -3.75
CA THR A 334 -11.73 -9.22 -3.59
C THR A 334 -10.55 -8.79 -2.70
N ASN A 335 -9.89 -9.75 -2.05
CA ASN A 335 -8.70 -9.57 -1.19
C ASN A 335 -8.95 -8.79 0.13
N ALA A 336 -10.20 -8.52 0.51
CA ALA A 336 -10.55 -7.83 1.75
C ALA A 336 -11.13 -8.78 2.82
N ILE A 337 -10.61 -10.01 2.93
CA ILE A 337 -11.03 -11.03 3.91
C ILE A 337 -10.55 -10.67 5.32
N GLY A 338 -9.27 -10.36 5.47
CA GLY A 338 -8.65 -10.00 6.75
C GLY A 338 -8.90 -8.55 7.14
N GLY A 339 -9.02 -7.69 6.14
CA GLY A 339 -9.25 -6.27 6.32
C GLY A 339 -8.76 -5.40 5.16
N VAL A 340 -8.68 -4.11 5.45
CA VAL A 340 -8.31 -3.07 4.47
C VAL A 340 -7.33 -2.10 5.11
N ILE A 341 -6.29 -1.72 4.38
CA ILE A 341 -5.37 -0.64 4.72
C ILE A 341 -5.52 0.45 3.66
N ASN A 342 -5.98 1.63 4.07
CA ASN A 342 -6.19 2.77 3.18
C ASN A 342 -5.13 3.84 3.43
N LEU A 343 -4.39 4.18 2.39
CA LEU A 343 -3.39 5.24 2.38
C LEU A 343 -4.08 6.52 1.93
N VAL A 344 -4.15 7.51 2.81
CA VAL A 344 -4.77 8.80 2.50
C VAL A 344 -3.69 9.86 2.31
N PRO A 345 -3.50 10.37 1.08
CA PRO A 345 -2.55 11.45 0.81
C PRO A 345 -2.98 12.77 1.47
N LYS A 346 -2.01 13.63 1.78
CA LYS A 346 -2.30 14.99 2.27
C LYS A 346 -3.06 15.81 1.23
N THR A 347 -3.94 16.66 1.69
CA THR A 347 -4.59 17.69 0.88
C THR A 347 -3.92 19.03 1.23
N GLY A 348 -3.47 19.77 0.22
CA GLY A 348 -2.86 21.07 0.44
C GLY A 348 -3.88 22.18 0.59
N ALA A 349 -3.59 23.13 1.45
CA ALA A 349 -4.37 24.35 1.65
C ALA A 349 -3.47 25.46 2.23
N GLY A 350 -4.00 26.67 2.32
CA GLY A 350 -3.28 27.83 2.88
C GLY A 350 -2.05 28.22 2.06
N ASP A 351 -1.09 28.87 2.71
CA ASP A 351 0.14 29.32 2.07
C ASP A 351 1.01 28.15 1.64
N SER A 352 1.68 28.34 0.50
CA SER A 352 2.59 27.31 -0.02
C SER A 352 3.79 27.14 0.90
N HIS A 353 4.08 25.91 1.30
CA HIS A 353 5.23 25.56 2.09
C HIS A 353 5.99 24.38 1.48
N PHE A 354 7.29 24.37 1.69
CA PHE A 354 8.18 23.33 1.19
C PHE A 354 9.00 22.75 2.35
N GLU A 355 9.27 21.48 2.26
CA GLU A 355 10.07 20.74 3.23
C GLU A 355 11.18 19.96 2.52
N PHE A 356 12.42 20.09 2.99
CA PHE A 356 13.55 19.30 2.55
C PHE A 356 14.09 18.53 3.74
N GLY A 357 14.25 17.23 3.59
CA GLY A 357 14.78 16.35 4.61
C GLY A 357 15.92 15.50 4.09
N PHE A 358 16.91 15.29 4.94
CA PHE A 358 17.99 14.36 4.70
C PHE A 358 18.30 13.61 5.97
N ASP A 359 18.43 12.30 5.90
CA ASP A 359 18.88 11.45 6.99
C ASP A 359 19.74 10.28 6.49
N GLY A 360 20.59 9.78 7.37
CA GLY A 360 21.47 8.67 7.10
C GLY A 360 21.92 7.98 8.38
N GLY A 361 22.54 6.82 8.23
CA GLY A 361 22.97 6.03 9.40
C GLY A 361 23.56 4.67 9.07
N THR A 362 23.43 3.78 10.01
CA THR A 362 23.89 2.38 9.92
C THR A 362 23.37 1.69 8.65
N LEU A 363 24.04 0.63 8.20
CA LEU A 363 23.79 -0.07 6.93
C LEU A 363 24.04 0.80 5.69
N ALA A 364 24.72 1.95 5.85
CA ALA A 364 24.89 3.00 4.85
C ALA A 364 23.54 3.42 4.25
N VAL A 365 22.56 3.64 5.13
CA VAL A 365 21.25 4.19 4.78
C VAL A 365 21.39 5.67 4.46
N PHE A 366 20.75 6.09 3.36
CA PHE A 366 20.56 7.50 3.00
C PHE A 366 19.14 7.71 2.54
N ARG A 367 18.46 8.70 3.12
CA ARG A 367 17.12 9.08 2.72
C ARG A 367 17.05 10.57 2.45
N GLU A 368 16.60 10.92 1.27
CA GLU A 368 16.33 12.29 0.82
C GLU A 368 14.83 12.47 0.65
N ARG A 369 14.27 13.57 1.14
CA ARG A 369 12.84 13.88 1.04
C ARG A 369 12.64 15.32 0.60
N ILE A 370 11.70 15.51 -0.31
CA ILE A 370 11.19 16.81 -0.75
C ILE A 370 9.67 16.72 -0.64
N ARG A 371 9.07 17.67 0.03
CA ARG A 371 7.61 17.79 0.14
C ARG A 371 7.20 19.23 -0.15
N GLY A 372 6.00 19.40 -0.67
CA GLY A 372 5.40 20.70 -0.85
C GLY A 372 3.90 20.60 -0.79
N ALA A 373 3.26 21.55 -0.15
CA ALA A 373 1.81 21.64 -0.12
C ALA A 373 1.39 23.12 -0.07
N GLY A 374 0.17 23.40 -0.51
CA GLY A 374 -0.39 24.74 -0.48
C GLY A 374 -1.73 24.84 -1.18
N GLY A 375 -2.38 25.99 -1.04
CA GLY A 375 -3.61 26.36 -1.72
C GLY A 375 -3.39 27.41 -2.79
N LEU A 376 -4.23 27.40 -3.81
CA LEU A 376 -4.36 28.47 -4.80
C LEU A 376 -5.67 29.19 -4.56
N GLY A 377 -5.71 30.00 -3.50
CA GLY A 377 -6.95 30.57 -2.94
C GLY A 377 -7.91 29.48 -2.53
N ASP A 378 -9.22 29.78 -2.50
CA ASP A 378 -10.28 28.83 -2.12
C ASP A 378 -10.59 27.78 -3.23
N ARG A 379 -9.93 27.84 -4.37
CA ARG A 379 -10.29 27.05 -5.53
C ARG A 379 -9.48 25.77 -5.72
N ALA A 380 -8.23 25.77 -5.31
CA ALA A 380 -7.39 24.61 -5.51
C ALA A 380 -6.45 24.38 -4.35
N GLY A 381 -6.15 23.11 -4.11
CA GLY A 381 -5.13 22.66 -3.17
C GLY A 381 -4.24 21.63 -3.84
N TYR A 382 -2.99 21.59 -3.44
CA TYR A 382 -2.01 20.62 -3.93
C TYR A 382 -1.08 20.16 -2.83
N SER A 383 -0.70 18.90 -2.89
CA SER A 383 0.41 18.36 -2.13
C SER A 383 1.25 17.43 -2.99
N PHE A 384 2.51 17.34 -2.70
CA PHE A 384 3.41 16.36 -3.30
C PHE A 384 4.56 16.02 -2.37
N GLY A 385 5.04 14.79 -2.48
CA GLY A 385 6.22 14.30 -1.80
C GLY A 385 7.07 13.44 -2.74
N LEU A 386 8.37 13.62 -2.67
CA LEU A 386 9.36 12.78 -3.34
C LEU A 386 10.36 12.29 -2.30
N THR A 387 10.53 10.98 -2.20
CA THR A 387 11.48 10.35 -1.30
C THR A 387 12.41 9.44 -2.09
N ARG A 388 13.71 9.56 -1.84
CA ARG A 388 14.72 8.59 -2.24
C ARG A 388 15.30 7.93 -1.02
N LEU A 389 15.26 6.59 -0.98
CA LEU A 389 15.88 5.76 0.04
C LEU A 389 16.92 4.87 -0.62
N ASP A 390 18.15 4.92 -0.12
CA ASP A 390 19.25 4.04 -0.51
C ASP A 390 19.78 3.31 0.71
N VAL A 391 19.87 1.99 0.66
CA VAL A 391 20.57 1.11 1.60
C VAL A 391 21.69 0.45 0.83
N ARG A 392 22.95 0.71 1.20
CA ARG A 392 24.09 0.28 0.39
C ARG A 392 24.72 -1.01 0.85
N HIS A 393 24.62 -1.31 2.14
CA HIS A 393 25.26 -2.50 2.72
C HIS A 393 24.24 -3.56 3.13
N GLY A 394 23.10 -3.18 3.73
CA GLY A 394 22.16 -4.15 4.28
C GLY A 394 22.71 -4.86 5.53
N VAL A 395 22.18 -6.05 5.83
CA VAL A 395 22.47 -6.78 7.08
C VAL A 395 23.87 -7.38 7.08
N ASP A 396 24.35 -7.86 5.95
CA ASP A 396 25.64 -8.56 5.81
C ASP A 396 26.66 -7.86 4.91
N GLY A 397 26.30 -6.68 4.39
CA GLY A 397 27.14 -5.88 3.51
C GLY A 397 26.79 -5.97 2.03
N GLN A 398 25.92 -6.87 1.61
CA GLN A 398 25.59 -7.11 0.20
C GLN A 398 24.11 -6.90 -0.16
N ASP A 399 23.24 -6.63 0.79
CA ASP A 399 21.79 -6.41 0.59
C ASP A 399 21.47 -5.00 0.11
N GLN A 400 21.89 -4.66 -1.08
CA GLN A 400 21.67 -3.33 -1.62
C GLN A 400 20.20 -3.13 -2.00
N TYR A 401 19.66 -1.99 -1.56
CA TYR A 401 18.31 -1.57 -1.92
C TYR A 401 18.25 -0.08 -2.24
N GLY A 402 17.52 0.27 -3.26
CA GLY A 402 17.28 1.66 -3.62
C GLY A 402 15.84 1.84 -4.08
N ASN A 403 15.14 2.84 -3.53
CA ASN A 403 13.75 3.12 -3.86
C ASN A 403 13.50 4.61 -4.01
N THR A 404 12.79 5.00 -5.07
CA THR A 404 12.30 6.36 -5.28
C THR A 404 10.79 6.33 -5.31
N VAL A 405 10.15 7.06 -4.40
CA VAL A 405 8.70 7.15 -4.28
C VAL A 405 8.25 8.59 -4.49
N GLY A 406 7.29 8.78 -5.38
CA GLY A 406 6.56 10.03 -5.57
C GLY A 406 5.09 9.86 -5.20
N VAL A 407 4.55 10.79 -4.43
CA VAL A 407 3.13 10.89 -4.07
C VAL A 407 2.66 12.29 -4.40
N GLY A 408 1.43 12.45 -4.82
CA GLY A 408 0.85 13.77 -5.04
C GLY A 408 -0.66 13.73 -5.05
N ARG A 409 -1.26 14.81 -4.58
CA ARG A 409 -2.68 15.09 -4.65
C ARG A 409 -2.90 16.50 -5.18
N PHE A 410 -3.87 16.62 -6.06
CA PHE A 410 -4.38 17.88 -6.53
C PHE A 410 -5.90 17.89 -6.38
N GLN A 411 -6.46 18.96 -5.85
CA GLN A 411 -7.89 19.17 -5.72
C GLN A 411 -8.27 20.49 -6.34
N PHE A 412 -9.36 20.50 -7.09
CA PHE A 412 -9.88 21.72 -7.72
C PHE A 412 -11.41 21.80 -7.51
N ASN A 413 -11.84 22.88 -6.89
CA ASN A 413 -13.23 23.20 -6.65
C ASN A 413 -13.75 23.98 -7.86
N ILE A 414 -14.42 23.31 -8.80
CA ILE A 414 -15.04 23.95 -9.97
C ILE A 414 -16.13 24.91 -9.49
N THR A 415 -16.96 24.41 -8.61
CA THR A 415 -17.93 25.15 -7.80
C THR A 415 -17.87 24.66 -6.37
N PRO A 416 -18.49 25.31 -5.40
CA PRO A 416 -18.54 24.79 -4.04
C PRO A 416 -19.16 23.38 -3.92
N SER A 417 -20.01 22.99 -4.87
CA SER A 417 -20.67 21.68 -4.91
C SER A 417 -20.01 20.68 -5.88
N VAL A 418 -19.00 21.08 -6.65
CA VAL A 418 -18.35 20.23 -7.65
C VAL A 418 -16.85 20.27 -7.46
N VAL A 419 -16.28 19.14 -7.08
CA VAL A 419 -14.86 18.99 -6.78
C VAL A 419 -14.25 17.94 -7.70
N ILE A 420 -13.11 18.24 -8.29
CA ILE A 420 -12.23 17.27 -8.96
C ILE A 420 -11.01 17.07 -8.09
N SER A 421 -10.68 15.82 -7.80
CA SER A 421 -9.43 15.45 -7.16
C SER A 421 -8.65 14.47 -8.04
N ALA A 422 -7.33 14.61 -8.06
CA ALA A 422 -6.42 13.71 -8.73
C ALA A 422 -5.35 13.25 -7.74
N ASN A 423 -5.09 11.94 -7.69
CA ASN A 423 -4.03 11.36 -6.88
C ASN A 423 -3.02 10.64 -7.77
N PHE A 424 -1.80 10.70 -7.37
CA PHE A 424 -0.67 10.02 -8.00
C PHE A 424 0.16 9.33 -6.93
N TYR A 425 0.56 8.09 -7.21
CA TYR A 425 1.57 7.35 -6.45
C TYR A 425 2.46 6.60 -7.42
N GLY A 426 3.78 6.78 -7.30
CA GLY A 426 4.74 6.06 -8.13
C GLY A 426 5.92 5.58 -7.31
N THR A 427 6.39 4.36 -7.57
CA THR A 427 7.61 3.82 -6.96
C THR A 427 8.50 3.16 -8.01
N ILE A 428 9.82 3.33 -7.86
CA ILE A 428 10.85 2.64 -8.62
C ILE A 428 11.83 2.07 -7.62
N ALA A 429 11.73 0.76 -7.37
CA ALA A 429 12.56 0.04 -6.44
C ALA A 429 13.49 -0.96 -7.15
N ASN A 430 14.71 -1.06 -6.67
CA ASN A 430 15.69 -2.06 -7.08
C ASN A 430 16.33 -2.62 -5.83
N GLY A 431 16.50 -3.94 -5.76
CA GLY A 431 17.13 -4.59 -4.61
C GLY A 431 17.80 -5.89 -5.00
N ARG A 432 18.82 -6.26 -4.26
CA ARG A 432 19.35 -7.61 -4.26
C ARG A 432 18.33 -8.53 -3.60
N THR A 433 18.32 -9.78 -4.00
CA THR A 433 17.52 -10.81 -3.35
C THR A 433 18.48 -11.90 -2.92
N ASN A 434 18.40 -12.26 -1.66
CA ASN A 434 19.15 -13.38 -1.12
C ASN A 434 18.41 -14.69 -1.42
N ASP A 435 19.12 -15.77 -1.42
CA ASP A 435 18.54 -17.09 -1.52
C ASP A 435 17.75 -17.44 -0.25
N SER A 436 16.85 -18.41 -0.38
CA SER A 436 16.14 -18.93 0.79
C SER A 436 17.14 -19.40 1.86
N PRO A 437 16.92 -19.06 3.14
CA PRO A 437 17.81 -19.53 4.18
C PRO A 437 17.77 -21.05 4.23
N PHE A 438 18.95 -21.67 4.30
CA PHE A 438 19.06 -23.11 4.51
C PHE A 438 19.18 -23.37 6.01
N ALA A 439 18.40 -24.32 6.53
CA ALA A 439 18.63 -24.87 7.84
C ALA A 439 19.74 -25.94 7.72
N LEU A 440 20.82 -25.73 8.43
CA LEU A 440 21.93 -26.66 8.46
C LEU A 440 22.11 -27.17 9.89
N PRO A 441 22.29 -28.49 10.10
CA PRO A 441 22.69 -29.01 11.40
C PRO A 441 23.97 -28.31 11.92
N ALA A 442 23.99 -27.95 13.21
CA ALA A 442 25.12 -27.22 13.82
C ALA A 442 26.48 -27.89 13.59
N ALA A 443 26.51 -29.23 13.45
CA ALA A 443 27.71 -30.01 13.12
C ALA A 443 28.31 -29.65 11.74
N PHE A 444 27.52 -29.14 10.78
CA PHE A 444 28.02 -28.78 9.45
C PHE A 444 28.65 -27.40 9.37
N THR A 445 28.29 -26.51 10.28
CA THR A 445 28.72 -25.11 10.22
C THR A 445 29.95 -24.83 11.09
N GLY A 446 30.40 -25.80 11.89
CA GLY A 446 31.54 -25.61 12.80
C GLY A 446 31.36 -24.45 13.79
N GLY A 447 30.13 -24.04 14.06
CA GLY A 447 29.81 -22.90 14.91
C GLY A 447 30.02 -21.53 14.25
N LEU A 448 30.19 -21.45 12.94
CA LEU A 448 30.39 -20.20 12.19
C LEU A 448 29.12 -19.33 12.09
N TYR A 449 27.95 -19.91 12.31
CA TYR A 449 26.65 -19.22 12.17
C TYR A 449 25.89 -19.23 13.47
N PRO A 450 25.18 -18.14 13.80
CA PRO A 450 24.38 -18.11 15.02
C PRO A 450 23.29 -19.19 14.97
N ALA A 451 23.16 -19.94 16.03
CA ALA A 451 22.04 -20.86 16.18
C ALA A 451 20.74 -20.04 16.31
N ALA A 452 19.83 -20.20 15.36
CA ALA A 452 18.56 -19.47 15.37
C ALA A 452 17.43 -20.28 16.00
N VAL A 453 17.54 -21.61 15.99
CA VAL A 453 16.55 -22.55 16.50
C VAL A 453 17.29 -23.74 17.13
N GLU A 454 16.67 -24.39 18.09
CA GLU A 454 17.23 -25.51 18.81
C GLU A 454 17.82 -26.58 17.87
N GLY A 455 19.13 -26.76 17.94
CA GLY A 455 19.86 -27.74 17.15
C GLY A 455 20.05 -27.43 15.66
N VAL A 456 19.56 -26.29 15.18
CA VAL A 456 19.64 -25.88 13.77
C VAL A 456 20.33 -24.54 13.64
N THR A 457 21.29 -24.47 12.74
CA THR A 457 21.97 -23.23 12.39
C THR A 457 21.45 -22.75 11.05
N PHE A 458 21.01 -21.50 11.01
CA PHE A 458 20.65 -20.86 9.73
C PHE A 458 21.88 -20.28 9.10
N HIS A 459 22.03 -20.58 7.83
CA HIS A 459 22.77 -19.73 6.97
C HIS A 459 21.91 -18.50 6.72
N SER A 460 22.08 -17.47 7.52
CA SER A 460 21.46 -16.19 7.28
C SER A 460 22.18 -15.56 6.10
N ASP A 461 21.39 -15.07 5.15
CA ASP A 461 21.89 -14.22 4.08
C ASP A 461 22.89 -14.93 3.16
N ILE A 462 22.45 -16.02 2.53
CA ILE A 462 23.17 -16.58 1.40
C ILE A 462 23.13 -15.53 0.30
N ASN A 463 24.24 -14.82 0.18
CA ASN A 463 24.39 -13.80 -0.86
C ASN A 463 24.37 -14.46 -2.23
N ASN A 464 23.34 -14.15 -2.99
CA ASN A 464 23.33 -14.50 -4.39
C ASN A 464 23.90 -13.32 -5.19
N PRO A 465 25.13 -13.46 -5.78
CA PRO A 465 25.85 -12.32 -6.34
C PRO A 465 25.19 -11.73 -7.59
N ASP A 466 24.33 -12.46 -8.27
CA ASP A 466 23.68 -12.04 -9.51
C ASP A 466 22.15 -12.13 -9.49
N SER A 467 21.55 -12.30 -8.28
CA SER A 467 20.11 -12.26 -8.08
C SER A 467 19.63 -10.86 -7.68
N GLY A 468 18.44 -10.50 -8.15
CA GLY A 468 17.83 -9.24 -7.74
C GLY A 468 16.44 -9.01 -8.33
N ARG A 469 15.83 -7.94 -7.86
CA ARG A 469 14.51 -7.52 -8.31
C ARG A 469 14.48 -6.05 -8.72
N ARG A 470 13.62 -5.74 -9.64
CA ARG A 470 13.26 -4.37 -10.01
C ARG A 470 11.75 -4.27 -10.11
N ASN A 471 11.18 -3.36 -9.31
CA ASN A 471 9.76 -3.05 -9.31
C ASN A 471 9.53 -1.63 -9.78
N ARG A 472 8.49 -1.43 -10.58
CA ARG A 472 7.96 -0.12 -10.95
C ARG A 472 6.46 -0.19 -10.79
N VAL A 473 5.91 0.67 -9.93
CA VAL A 473 4.47 0.80 -9.72
C VAL A 473 4.07 2.21 -10.05
N LEU A 474 2.97 2.35 -10.76
CA LEU A 474 2.33 3.61 -11.06
C LEU A 474 0.85 3.51 -10.75
N VAL A 475 0.36 4.37 -9.88
CA VAL A 475 -1.07 4.52 -9.59
C VAL A 475 -1.44 5.96 -9.91
N GLY A 476 -2.46 6.14 -10.73
CA GLY A 476 -3.04 7.44 -11.02
C GLY A 476 -4.55 7.38 -10.92
N SER A 477 -5.18 8.32 -10.23
CA SER A 477 -6.64 8.38 -10.14
C SER A 477 -7.16 9.80 -10.32
N VAL A 478 -8.36 9.91 -10.85
CA VAL A 478 -9.12 11.15 -10.94
C VAL A 478 -10.53 10.86 -10.45
N ARG A 479 -11.04 11.71 -9.56
CA ARG A 479 -12.40 11.61 -9.02
C ARG A 479 -13.13 12.94 -9.22
N LEU A 480 -14.33 12.86 -9.76
CA LEU A 480 -15.30 13.93 -9.75
C LEU A 480 -16.31 13.64 -8.65
N SER A 481 -16.51 14.58 -7.75
CA SER A 481 -17.55 14.53 -6.70
C SER A 481 -18.49 15.70 -6.86
N GLN A 482 -19.78 15.46 -6.75
CA GLN A 482 -20.79 16.51 -6.81
C GLN A 482 -21.85 16.32 -5.72
N GLN A 483 -22.11 17.39 -4.97
CA GLN A 483 -23.29 17.53 -4.12
C GLN A 483 -24.38 18.16 -4.97
N VAL A 484 -25.41 17.39 -5.33
CA VAL A 484 -26.51 17.85 -6.17
C VAL A 484 -27.49 18.72 -5.35
N ASN A 485 -27.86 18.22 -4.18
CA ASN A 485 -28.70 18.88 -3.20
C ASN A 485 -28.51 18.23 -1.83
N ASP A 486 -29.31 18.60 -0.83
CA ASP A 486 -29.19 18.09 0.54
C ASP A 486 -29.43 16.57 0.67
N MET A 487 -30.08 15.97 -0.32
CA MET A 487 -30.42 14.54 -0.31
C MET A 487 -29.49 13.70 -1.15
N LEU A 488 -28.89 14.24 -2.22
CA LEU A 488 -28.19 13.48 -3.22
C LEU A 488 -26.79 14.02 -3.47
N SER A 489 -25.79 13.14 -3.35
CA SER A 489 -24.48 13.36 -3.90
C SER A 489 -24.02 12.16 -4.71
N TYR A 490 -23.05 12.37 -5.59
CA TYR A 490 -22.42 11.28 -6.32
C TYR A 490 -20.93 11.54 -6.54
N SER A 491 -20.20 10.47 -6.77
CA SER A 491 -18.83 10.52 -7.22
C SER A 491 -18.58 9.51 -8.32
N ILE A 492 -17.69 9.89 -9.25
CA ILE A 492 -17.18 9.01 -10.29
C ILE A 492 -15.67 9.11 -10.26
N ALA A 493 -15.01 7.96 -10.12
CA ALA A 493 -13.57 7.87 -10.08
C ALA A 493 -13.06 6.91 -11.15
N TYR A 494 -11.97 7.29 -11.79
CA TYR A 494 -11.17 6.41 -12.63
C TYR A 494 -9.80 6.26 -12.00
N GLN A 495 -9.29 5.02 -11.94
CA GLN A 495 -7.94 4.70 -11.48
C GLN A 495 -7.24 3.78 -12.47
N HIS A 496 -6.00 4.08 -12.73
CA HIS A 496 -5.05 3.20 -13.42
C HIS A 496 -3.97 2.72 -12.46
N VAL A 497 -3.74 1.41 -12.41
CA VAL A 497 -2.61 0.78 -11.70
C VAL A 497 -1.78 0.02 -12.72
N GLY A 498 -0.52 0.41 -12.87
CA GLY A 498 0.46 -0.28 -13.70
C GLY A 498 1.61 -0.80 -12.86
N ASN A 499 1.89 -2.10 -12.95
CA ASN A 499 3.00 -2.75 -12.28
C ASN A 499 3.93 -3.37 -13.31
N GLN A 500 5.24 -3.18 -13.13
CA GLN A 500 6.28 -3.83 -13.91
C GLN A 500 7.31 -4.41 -12.94
N ARG A 501 7.38 -5.72 -12.89
CA ARG A 501 8.31 -6.44 -12.03
C ARG A 501 9.25 -7.29 -12.86
N ARG A 502 10.53 -7.17 -12.59
CA ARG A 502 11.58 -8.04 -13.11
C ARG A 502 12.30 -8.67 -11.94
N ASN A 503 12.28 -9.99 -11.89
CA ASN A 503 13.15 -10.78 -11.03
C ASN A 503 14.17 -11.44 -11.91
N TYR A 504 15.43 -11.40 -11.52
CA TYR A 504 16.52 -12.02 -12.26
C TYR A 504 17.41 -12.78 -11.30
N ASN A 505 17.88 -13.92 -11.76
CA ASN A 505 18.85 -14.77 -11.11
C ASN A 505 19.78 -15.31 -12.18
N GLY A 506 21.08 -15.26 -11.96
CA GLY A 506 22.09 -15.83 -12.85
C GLY A 506 22.55 -17.20 -12.40
N LEU A 507 23.72 -17.60 -12.83
CA LEU A 507 24.32 -18.89 -12.48
C LEU A 507 25.40 -18.77 -11.38
N ALA A 508 25.74 -17.55 -10.97
CA ALA A 508 26.80 -17.33 -10.03
C ALA A 508 26.37 -17.72 -8.61
N ILE A 509 27.21 -18.49 -7.96
CA ILE A 509 27.06 -18.93 -6.57
C ILE A 509 28.21 -18.32 -5.78
N ASP A 510 27.94 -17.82 -4.55
CA ASP A 510 29.01 -17.43 -3.65
C ASP A 510 29.88 -18.67 -3.36
N PRO A 511 31.22 -18.60 -3.62
CA PRO A 511 32.11 -19.76 -3.42
C PRO A 511 32.07 -20.36 -2.02
N LYS A 512 31.73 -19.54 -0.99
CA LYS A 512 31.60 -20.00 0.39
C LYS A 512 30.47 -21.02 0.55
N PHE A 513 29.48 -20.98 -0.33
CA PHE A 513 28.25 -21.76 -0.24
C PHE A 513 28.11 -22.78 -1.36
N ALA A 514 29.07 -22.84 -2.29
CA ALA A 514 29.01 -23.73 -3.44
C ALA A 514 28.75 -25.20 -3.07
N GLN A 515 29.23 -25.63 -1.91
CA GLN A 515 28.99 -27.00 -1.40
C GLN A 515 27.50 -27.29 -1.10
N PHE A 516 26.68 -26.24 -0.88
CA PHE A 516 25.24 -26.37 -0.61
C PHE A 516 24.38 -26.31 -1.88
N TYR A 517 25.00 -26.15 -3.05
CA TYR A 517 24.36 -26.10 -4.36
C TYR A 517 24.85 -27.25 -5.25
N PRO A 518 24.55 -28.53 -4.89
CA PRO A 518 25.09 -29.68 -5.64
C PRO A 518 24.67 -29.71 -7.12
N PHE A 519 23.60 -28.99 -7.47
CA PHE A 519 23.06 -28.92 -8.83
C PHE A 519 23.30 -27.55 -9.49
N GLY A 520 24.09 -26.65 -8.87
CA GLY A 520 24.28 -25.28 -9.32
C GLY A 520 23.07 -24.39 -9.04
N ASP A 521 23.16 -23.12 -9.40
CA ASP A 521 22.06 -22.18 -9.27
C ASP A 521 21.16 -22.19 -10.53
N PHE A 522 19.93 -21.72 -10.37
CA PHE A 522 18.90 -21.68 -11.41
C PHE A 522 18.87 -20.31 -12.09
N ALA A 523 19.48 -20.18 -13.26
CA ALA A 523 19.40 -18.93 -13.99
C ALA A 523 18.02 -18.74 -14.65
N LEU A 524 17.32 -17.72 -14.18
CA LEU A 524 15.99 -17.38 -14.65
C LEU A 524 15.74 -15.87 -14.57
N THR A 525 15.24 -15.28 -15.65
CA THR A 525 14.69 -13.92 -15.59
C THR A 525 13.18 -13.97 -15.82
N GLY A 526 12.43 -13.47 -14.84
CA GLY A 526 10.99 -13.33 -14.91
C GLY A 526 10.60 -11.88 -15.11
N TYR A 527 9.72 -11.62 -16.08
CA TYR A 527 9.07 -10.34 -16.30
C TYR A 527 7.58 -10.50 -16.02
N ASN A 528 7.04 -9.67 -15.15
CA ASN A 528 5.63 -9.65 -14.80
C ASN A 528 5.11 -8.22 -14.95
N ASN A 529 4.17 -8.02 -15.87
CA ASN A 529 3.53 -6.74 -16.09
C ASN A 529 2.04 -6.89 -15.82
N GLY A 530 1.54 -6.17 -14.82
CA GLY A 530 0.14 -6.08 -14.47
C GLY A 530 -0.42 -4.71 -14.82
N LYS A 531 -1.64 -4.67 -15.32
CA LYS A 531 -2.40 -3.43 -15.49
C LYS A 531 -3.82 -3.64 -15.00
N THR A 532 -4.31 -2.66 -14.25
CA THR A 532 -5.68 -2.64 -13.75
C THR A 532 -6.26 -1.25 -13.98
N ASP A 533 -7.38 -1.19 -14.68
CA ASP A 533 -8.15 0.02 -14.91
C ASP A 533 -9.49 -0.12 -14.17
N THR A 534 -9.78 0.78 -13.24
CA THR A 534 -10.99 0.76 -12.42
C THR A 534 -11.82 2.01 -12.70
N LEU A 535 -13.11 1.81 -12.95
CA LEU A 535 -14.13 2.86 -12.95
C LEU A 535 -15.07 2.57 -11.78
N ASP A 536 -15.15 3.48 -10.83
CA ASP A 536 -16.01 3.41 -9.64
C ASP A 536 -17.00 4.58 -9.69
N ALA A 537 -18.28 4.27 -9.60
CA ALA A 537 -19.35 5.26 -9.55
C ALA A 537 -20.22 4.98 -8.34
N ARG A 538 -20.40 5.99 -7.49
CA ARG A 538 -21.18 5.90 -6.24
C ARG A 538 -22.19 7.03 -6.18
N SER A 539 -23.34 6.75 -5.63
CA SER A 539 -24.36 7.73 -5.29
C SER A 539 -24.77 7.55 -3.84
N ASN A 540 -24.79 8.62 -3.09
CA ASN A 540 -25.23 8.64 -1.70
C ASN A 540 -26.57 9.40 -1.65
N LEU A 541 -27.57 8.77 -1.02
CA LEU A 541 -28.91 9.28 -0.90
C LEU A 541 -29.28 9.35 0.58
N ARG A 542 -29.53 10.55 1.07
CA ARG A 542 -30.06 10.78 2.42
C ARG A 542 -31.57 10.63 2.41
N LEU A 543 -32.06 9.63 3.11
CA LEU A 543 -33.48 9.34 3.25
C LEU A 543 -33.96 9.80 4.65
N GLY A 544 -34.45 11.02 4.71
CA GLY A 544 -34.75 11.67 5.97
C GLY A 544 -33.49 11.97 6.79
N ARG A 545 -33.63 12.01 8.11
CA ARG A 545 -32.52 12.32 9.04
C ARG A 545 -31.75 11.08 9.55
N HIS A 546 -32.26 9.89 9.27
CA HIS A 546 -31.79 8.65 9.88
C HIS A 546 -30.99 7.76 8.95
N ASN A 547 -31.21 7.81 7.64
CA ASN A 547 -30.62 6.87 6.69
C ASN A 547 -29.72 7.58 5.68
N LEU A 548 -28.53 7.00 5.48
CA LEU A 548 -27.63 7.35 4.40
C LEU A 548 -27.40 6.09 3.55
N ALA A 549 -28.17 5.97 2.46
CA ALA A 549 -28.06 4.89 1.52
C ALA A 549 -26.99 5.19 0.47
N THR A 550 -26.10 4.25 0.23
CA THR A 550 -25.08 4.30 -0.84
C THR A 550 -25.38 3.21 -1.85
N ALA A 551 -25.40 3.54 -3.13
CA ALA A 551 -25.43 2.59 -4.23
C ALA A 551 -24.26 2.84 -5.16
N GLY A 552 -23.64 1.80 -5.67
CA GLY A 552 -22.47 1.94 -6.53
C GLY A 552 -22.33 0.85 -7.58
N PHE A 553 -21.57 1.22 -8.59
CA PHE A 553 -21.12 0.35 -9.68
C PHE A 553 -19.59 0.44 -9.79
N GLU A 554 -18.96 -0.71 -9.93
CA GLU A 554 -17.53 -0.80 -10.22
C GLU A 554 -17.29 -1.65 -11.46
N TYR A 555 -16.48 -1.15 -12.35
CA TYR A 555 -15.89 -1.88 -13.46
C TYR A 555 -14.38 -1.95 -13.25
N GLU A 556 -13.81 -3.14 -13.38
CA GLU A 556 -12.35 -3.35 -13.30
C GLU A 556 -11.91 -4.18 -14.51
N GLY A 557 -10.96 -3.64 -15.27
CA GLY A 557 -10.31 -4.31 -16.39
C GLY A 557 -8.87 -4.67 -16.03
N GLU A 558 -8.56 -5.96 -16.00
CA GLU A 558 -7.23 -6.45 -15.65
C GLU A 558 -6.55 -7.10 -16.84
N SER A 559 -5.25 -6.91 -16.95
CA SER A 559 -4.41 -7.66 -17.88
C SER A 559 -3.08 -7.99 -17.24
N ILE A 560 -2.59 -9.20 -17.55
CA ILE A 560 -1.26 -9.62 -17.17
C ILE A 560 -0.46 -9.98 -18.43
N PHE A 561 0.82 -9.69 -18.39
CA PHE A 561 1.83 -10.23 -19.27
C PHE A 561 2.93 -10.82 -18.42
N GLN A 562 3.26 -12.07 -18.66
CA GLN A 562 4.35 -12.77 -17.97
C GLN A 562 5.29 -13.34 -19.00
N SER A 563 6.57 -13.20 -18.75
CA SER A 563 7.65 -13.77 -19.55
C SER A 563 8.65 -14.45 -18.62
N SER A 564 8.96 -15.69 -18.93
CA SER A 564 9.98 -16.48 -18.24
C SER A 564 11.10 -16.78 -19.22
N VAL A 565 12.28 -16.29 -18.91
CA VAL A 565 13.49 -16.42 -19.75
C VAL A 565 14.54 -17.24 -18.99
N PRO A 566 14.52 -18.55 -19.11
CA PRO A 566 15.56 -19.42 -18.53
C PRO A 566 16.85 -19.35 -19.33
N ALA A 567 17.99 -19.70 -18.71
CA ALA A 567 19.29 -19.67 -19.37
C ALA A 567 19.43 -20.70 -20.53
N PHE A 568 18.77 -21.86 -20.40
CA PHE A 568 19.00 -23.01 -21.28
C PHE A 568 17.72 -23.57 -21.91
N SER A 569 16.64 -22.84 -21.94
CA SER A 569 15.35 -23.30 -22.46
C SER A 569 14.61 -22.20 -23.22
N SER A 570 13.52 -22.55 -23.88
CA SER A 570 12.72 -21.60 -24.63
C SER A 570 12.03 -20.57 -23.75
N VAL A 571 11.96 -19.32 -24.24
CA VAL A 571 11.22 -18.24 -23.60
C VAL A 571 9.73 -18.55 -23.64
N ASN A 572 9.07 -18.38 -22.51
CA ASN A 572 7.64 -18.55 -22.38
C ASN A 572 6.95 -17.21 -22.09
N ASN A 573 6.03 -16.84 -22.96
CA ASN A 573 5.26 -15.60 -22.84
C ASN A 573 3.77 -15.91 -22.71
N THR A 574 3.09 -15.22 -21.78
CA THR A 574 1.65 -15.34 -21.61
C THR A 574 0.99 -13.99 -21.44
N THR A 575 -0.24 -13.89 -21.95
CA THR A 575 -1.08 -12.69 -21.76
C THR A 575 -2.50 -13.14 -21.47
N ASP A 576 -3.03 -12.74 -20.35
CA ASP A 576 -4.39 -13.06 -19.93
C ASP A 576 -5.11 -11.79 -19.49
N ARG A 577 -6.44 -11.76 -19.59
CA ARG A 577 -7.26 -10.60 -19.26
C ARG A 577 -8.52 -11.01 -18.53
N GLN A 578 -8.95 -10.15 -17.62
CA GLN A 578 -10.21 -10.31 -16.91
C GLN A 578 -10.95 -8.97 -16.86
N ARG A 579 -12.24 -9.01 -16.93
CA ARG A 579 -13.13 -7.90 -16.64
C ARG A 579 -14.05 -8.29 -15.50
N THR A 580 -14.12 -7.41 -14.55
CA THR A 580 -14.97 -7.58 -13.37
C THR A 580 -16.01 -6.47 -13.38
N PHE A 581 -17.25 -6.82 -13.06
CA PHE A 581 -18.33 -5.87 -12.86
C PHE A 581 -18.95 -6.14 -11.50
N ALA A 582 -19.20 -5.08 -10.76
CA ALA A 582 -19.84 -5.20 -9.46
C ALA A 582 -20.93 -4.14 -9.29
N LEU A 583 -22.02 -4.54 -8.65
CA LEU A 583 -23.04 -3.67 -8.10
C LEU A 583 -22.98 -3.81 -6.59
N PHE A 584 -23.03 -2.71 -5.88
CA PHE A 584 -23.05 -2.73 -4.43
C PHE A 584 -24.01 -1.69 -3.86
N GLY A 585 -24.49 -1.97 -2.68
CA GLY A 585 -25.35 -1.06 -1.93
C GLY A 585 -25.11 -1.21 -0.44
N GLN A 586 -25.25 -0.13 0.29
CA GLN A 586 -25.13 -0.07 1.74
C GLN A 586 -26.15 0.93 2.28
N ASP A 587 -26.73 0.65 3.43
CA ASP A 587 -27.48 1.62 4.20
C ASP A 587 -26.82 1.79 5.60
N GLN A 588 -26.72 3.03 6.02
CA GLN A 588 -26.25 3.44 7.33
C GLN A 588 -27.42 4.13 8.04
N ILE A 589 -27.82 3.57 9.16
CA ILE A 589 -28.99 3.97 9.89
C ILE A 589 -28.56 4.50 11.27
N SER A 590 -28.86 5.75 11.55
CA SER A 590 -28.62 6.42 12.83
C SER A 590 -29.92 6.61 13.59
N LEU A 591 -30.04 6.04 14.77
CA LEU A 591 -31.24 6.07 15.62
C LEU A 591 -30.90 6.54 17.04
N LEU A 592 -31.95 6.86 17.81
CA LEU A 592 -31.81 7.23 19.21
C LEU A 592 -30.85 8.42 19.43
N GLU A 593 -30.98 9.46 18.62
CA GLU A 593 -30.08 10.63 18.66
C GLU A 593 -28.61 10.21 18.44
N ASP A 594 -28.35 9.41 17.37
CA ASP A 594 -27.08 8.88 16.97
C ASP A 594 -26.40 7.89 17.93
N ARG A 595 -27.13 7.46 18.99
CA ARG A 595 -26.60 6.45 19.92
C ARG A 595 -26.60 5.04 19.35
N LEU A 596 -27.51 4.73 18.44
CA LEU A 596 -27.58 3.43 17.77
C LEU A 596 -27.26 3.58 16.29
N GLN A 597 -26.14 3.01 15.88
CA GLN A 597 -25.67 2.99 14.51
C GLN A 597 -25.80 1.57 13.96
N ILE A 598 -26.48 1.41 12.83
CA ILE A 598 -26.63 0.14 12.13
C ILE A 598 -26.12 0.34 10.70
N SER A 599 -25.33 -0.59 10.20
CA SER A 599 -24.92 -0.59 8.80
C SER A 599 -25.13 -1.96 8.20
N ALA A 600 -25.69 -2.00 7.00
CA ALA A 600 -25.85 -3.24 6.22
C ALA A 600 -25.43 -2.99 4.78
N GLY A 601 -24.62 -3.87 4.24
CA GLY A 601 -24.08 -3.77 2.88
C GLY A 601 -24.18 -5.08 2.11
N VAL A 602 -24.31 -4.96 0.79
CA VAL A 602 -24.34 -6.08 -0.15
C VAL A 602 -23.58 -5.72 -1.41
N ARG A 603 -22.83 -6.69 -1.97
CA ARG A 603 -22.14 -6.57 -3.25
C ARG A 603 -22.35 -7.81 -4.08
N TRP A 604 -22.76 -7.63 -5.31
CA TRP A 604 -22.86 -8.67 -6.33
C TRP A 604 -21.82 -8.42 -7.41
N GLN A 605 -21.00 -9.44 -7.71
CA GLN A 605 -19.84 -9.32 -8.57
C GLN A 605 -19.80 -10.47 -9.58
N PHE A 606 -19.48 -10.18 -10.83
CA PHE A 606 -19.33 -11.17 -11.89
C PHE A 606 -18.11 -10.88 -12.76
N PHE A 607 -17.60 -11.94 -13.38
CA PHE A 607 -16.31 -11.92 -14.06
C PHE A 607 -16.44 -12.41 -15.49
N ARG A 608 -15.63 -11.83 -16.37
CA ARG A 608 -15.43 -12.30 -17.74
C ARG A 608 -13.94 -12.43 -17.98
N VAL A 609 -13.50 -13.65 -18.27
CA VAL A 609 -12.08 -13.95 -18.49
C VAL A 609 -11.84 -14.20 -19.97
N ARG A 610 -10.71 -13.73 -20.46
CA ARG A 610 -10.17 -14.05 -21.77
C ARG A 610 -8.73 -14.52 -21.57
N ALA A 611 -8.52 -15.81 -21.67
CA ALA A 611 -7.19 -16.41 -21.67
C ALA A 611 -6.64 -16.53 -23.10
N ALA A 612 -5.34 -16.56 -23.26
CA ALA A 612 -4.73 -16.91 -24.53
C ALA A 612 -5.00 -18.39 -24.84
N ASP A 613 -5.27 -18.68 -26.11
CA ASP A 613 -5.35 -20.06 -26.56
C ASP A 613 -3.98 -20.73 -26.45
N ARG A 614 -3.92 -21.85 -25.76
CA ARG A 614 -2.69 -22.59 -25.49
C ARG A 614 -2.94 -24.07 -25.73
N PRO A 615 -2.01 -24.79 -26.37
CA PRO A 615 -2.13 -26.23 -26.57
C PRO A 615 -2.38 -26.94 -25.22
N GLY A 616 -3.40 -27.78 -25.16
CA GLY A 616 -3.76 -28.55 -23.97
C GLY A 616 -4.28 -27.71 -22.80
N SER A 617 -4.75 -26.47 -22.99
CA SER A 617 -5.48 -25.73 -21.97
C SER A 617 -6.97 -26.07 -22.01
N LEU A 618 -7.64 -25.99 -20.86
CA LEU A 618 -9.09 -26.13 -20.78
C LEU A 618 -9.86 -24.89 -21.29
N GLY A 619 -9.14 -23.91 -21.87
CA GLY A 619 -9.72 -22.66 -22.31
C GLY A 619 -10.09 -21.68 -21.19
N ALA A 620 -10.76 -20.60 -21.56
CA ALA A 620 -11.20 -19.58 -20.62
C ALA A 620 -12.54 -19.98 -19.99
N ILE A 621 -12.53 -20.36 -18.71
CA ILE A 621 -13.72 -20.61 -17.91
C ILE A 621 -13.96 -19.38 -17.04
N ASN A 622 -15.15 -18.78 -17.06
CA ASN A 622 -15.46 -17.64 -16.19
C ASN A 622 -15.59 -18.09 -14.73
N PRO A 623 -15.03 -17.30 -13.78
CA PRO A 623 -15.26 -17.55 -12.35
C PRO A 623 -16.74 -17.51 -11.98
N GLU A 624 -17.07 -18.18 -10.89
CA GLU A 624 -18.39 -18.08 -10.28
C GLU A 624 -18.72 -16.63 -9.90
N ARG A 625 -19.99 -16.25 -10.03
CA ARG A 625 -20.49 -14.99 -9.50
C ARG A 625 -20.33 -14.98 -7.99
N SER A 626 -20.01 -13.83 -7.41
CA SER A 626 -19.86 -13.68 -5.96
C SER A 626 -20.92 -12.75 -5.41
N LEU A 627 -21.53 -13.16 -4.31
CA LEU A 627 -22.40 -12.33 -3.49
C LEU A 627 -21.74 -12.19 -2.12
N THR A 628 -21.41 -10.96 -1.73
CA THR A 628 -20.90 -10.65 -0.40
C THR A 628 -21.80 -9.67 0.29
N GLY A 629 -21.88 -9.78 1.61
CA GLY A 629 -22.65 -8.86 2.44
C GLY A 629 -22.03 -8.75 3.82
N ASP A 630 -22.37 -7.68 4.50
CA ASP A 630 -22.01 -7.48 5.89
C ASP A 630 -23.09 -6.70 6.63
N GLY A 631 -23.13 -6.88 7.93
CA GLY A 631 -23.94 -6.12 8.84
C GLY A 631 -23.18 -5.77 10.09
N SER A 632 -23.40 -4.58 10.62
CA SER A 632 -22.76 -4.15 11.85
C SER A 632 -23.68 -3.25 12.66
N VAL A 633 -23.47 -3.26 13.98
CA VAL A 633 -24.22 -2.45 14.92
C VAL A 633 -23.27 -1.86 15.97
N ALA A 634 -23.48 -0.60 16.31
CA ALA A 634 -22.85 0.04 17.47
C ALA A 634 -23.88 0.75 18.31
N TYR A 635 -23.72 0.67 19.64
CA TYR A 635 -24.55 1.36 20.61
C TYR A 635 -23.69 2.15 21.59
N PHE A 636 -23.93 3.44 21.65
CA PHE A 636 -23.17 4.36 22.48
C PHE A 636 -23.93 4.74 23.75
N LEU A 637 -23.40 4.34 24.91
CA LEU A 637 -23.87 4.68 26.25
C LEU A 637 -23.20 5.99 26.69
N ARG A 638 -23.86 7.15 26.42
CA ARG A 638 -23.28 8.49 26.70
C ARG A 638 -22.94 8.69 28.17
N SER A 639 -23.74 8.12 29.09
CA SER A 639 -23.54 8.28 30.51
C SER A 639 -22.23 7.70 31.03
N SER A 640 -21.77 6.63 30.44
CA SER A 640 -20.50 5.95 30.80
C SER A 640 -19.36 6.17 29.82
N GLY A 641 -19.63 6.77 28.65
CA GLY A 641 -18.65 6.88 27.58
C GLY A 641 -18.30 5.53 26.92
N THR A 642 -19.22 4.54 27.03
CA THR A 642 -19.02 3.18 26.52
C THR A 642 -19.69 3.02 25.17
N LYS A 643 -18.98 2.49 24.19
CA LYS A 643 -19.50 2.06 22.90
C LYS A 643 -19.41 0.55 22.79
N LEU A 644 -20.53 -0.11 22.58
CA LEU A 644 -20.61 -1.54 22.25
C LEU A 644 -20.71 -1.70 20.74
N ARG A 645 -20.05 -2.66 20.15
CA ARG A 645 -20.10 -2.91 18.71
C ARG A 645 -20.03 -4.39 18.37
N ALA A 646 -20.70 -4.75 17.26
CA ALA A 646 -20.64 -6.08 16.68
C ALA A 646 -20.73 -5.98 15.16
N HIS A 647 -20.07 -6.92 14.48
CA HIS A 647 -20.04 -7.02 13.03
C HIS A 647 -20.05 -8.48 12.59
N VAL A 648 -20.74 -8.73 11.48
CA VAL A 648 -20.72 -10.02 10.77
C VAL A 648 -20.63 -9.74 9.27
N GLY A 649 -19.78 -10.46 8.57
CA GLY A 649 -19.65 -10.32 7.12
C GLY A 649 -19.04 -11.55 6.47
N ASN A 650 -19.34 -11.76 5.20
CA ASN A 650 -18.64 -12.76 4.41
C ASN A 650 -17.55 -12.12 3.54
N GLY A 651 -16.41 -12.76 3.53
CA GLY A 651 -15.25 -12.37 2.73
C GLY A 651 -15.13 -13.22 1.47
N PHE A 652 -14.44 -12.67 0.50
CA PHE A 652 -14.28 -13.26 -0.81
C PHE A 652 -12.91 -12.89 -1.41
N ARG A 653 -12.28 -13.86 -2.10
CA ARG A 653 -11.13 -13.63 -2.96
C ARG A 653 -11.31 -14.37 -4.28
N ALA A 654 -11.36 -13.64 -5.39
CA ALA A 654 -11.33 -14.23 -6.72
C ALA A 654 -10.00 -14.93 -6.97
N ALA A 655 -10.02 -16.07 -7.64
CA ALA A 655 -8.79 -16.67 -8.16
C ALA A 655 -8.12 -15.69 -9.13
N SER A 656 -6.82 -15.47 -8.96
CA SER A 656 -6.04 -14.57 -9.81
C SER A 656 -5.90 -15.15 -11.23
N LEU A 657 -5.48 -14.30 -12.16
CA LEU A 657 -5.15 -14.76 -13.51
C LEU A 657 -3.97 -15.74 -13.49
N PHE A 658 -3.01 -15.59 -12.57
CA PHE A 658 -1.90 -16.53 -12.42
C PHE A 658 -2.35 -17.86 -11.82
N GLU A 659 -3.16 -17.87 -10.78
CA GLU A 659 -3.68 -19.10 -10.19
C GLU A 659 -4.48 -19.92 -11.22
N ARG A 660 -5.13 -19.26 -12.18
CA ARG A 660 -5.96 -19.92 -13.18
C ARG A 660 -5.21 -20.30 -14.46
N PHE A 661 -4.24 -19.50 -14.88
CA PHE A 661 -3.56 -19.66 -16.18
C PHE A 661 -2.04 -19.65 -16.08
N GLY A 662 -1.49 -19.54 -14.87
CA GLY A 662 -0.06 -19.45 -14.62
C GLY A 662 0.72 -20.63 -15.17
N GLN A 663 1.86 -20.32 -15.71
CA GLN A 663 2.84 -21.27 -16.24
C GLN A 663 4.24 -20.72 -16.06
N GLY A 664 5.22 -21.60 -16.11
CA GLY A 664 6.63 -21.22 -16.01
C GLY A 664 7.52 -22.24 -16.68
N THR A 665 8.78 -21.86 -16.90
CA THR A 665 9.82 -22.75 -17.36
C THR A 665 10.91 -22.83 -16.33
N PHE A 666 11.20 -24.02 -15.85
CA PHE A 666 12.34 -24.28 -14.95
C PHE A 666 13.50 -24.81 -15.80
N SER A 667 14.69 -24.32 -15.54
CA SER A 667 15.89 -24.68 -16.31
C SER A 667 16.16 -26.19 -16.38
N SER A 668 15.87 -26.90 -15.29
CA SER A 668 16.09 -28.34 -15.19
C SER A 668 14.87 -29.20 -15.59
N LEU A 669 13.68 -28.66 -15.50
CA LEU A 669 12.43 -29.43 -15.65
C LEU A 669 11.61 -29.02 -16.88
N GLY A 670 12.07 -28.00 -17.63
CA GLY A 670 11.37 -27.45 -18.79
C GLY A 670 10.07 -26.75 -18.43
N PHE A 671 9.18 -26.64 -19.42
CA PHE A 671 7.90 -25.96 -19.26
C PHE A 671 6.96 -26.70 -18.30
N ARG A 672 6.29 -25.93 -17.42
CA ARG A 672 5.30 -26.44 -16.47
C ARG A 672 4.09 -25.54 -16.45
N ARG A 673 2.91 -26.14 -16.33
CA ARG A 673 1.62 -25.47 -16.05
C ARG A 673 1.29 -25.63 -14.59
N PHE A 674 0.84 -24.55 -13.97
CA PHE A 674 0.43 -24.53 -12.56
C PHE A 674 -1.04 -24.17 -12.45
N GLY A 675 -1.56 -23.41 -13.40
CA GLY A 675 -2.89 -22.84 -13.36
C GLY A 675 -4.01 -23.87 -13.45
N ASP A 676 -5.11 -23.56 -12.76
CA ASP A 676 -6.35 -24.30 -12.84
C ASP A 676 -7.52 -23.36 -13.20
N PRO A 677 -8.02 -23.38 -14.45
CA PRO A 677 -9.10 -22.50 -14.86
C PRO A 677 -10.46 -22.80 -14.19
N THR A 678 -10.59 -23.95 -13.51
CA THR A 678 -11.80 -24.36 -12.81
C THR A 678 -11.87 -23.86 -11.37
N LEU A 679 -10.81 -23.18 -10.88
CA LEU A 679 -10.74 -22.68 -9.52
C LEU A 679 -11.96 -21.84 -9.16
N ARG A 680 -12.56 -22.18 -8.04
CA ARG A 680 -13.62 -21.44 -7.40
C ARG A 680 -13.02 -20.41 -6.46
N ALA A 681 -13.71 -19.27 -6.31
CA ALA A 681 -13.29 -18.22 -5.41
C ALA A 681 -13.18 -18.70 -3.95
N GLU A 682 -12.25 -18.14 -3.22
CA GLU A 682 -12.18 -18.33 -1.77
C GLU A 682 -13.34 -17.63 -1.08
N GLN A 683 -13.79 -18.20 0.02
CA GLN A 683 -14.90 -17.69 0.82
C GLN A 683 -14.62 -17.78 2.30
N SER A 684 -15.02 -16.74 3.02
CA SER A 684 -14.95 -16.71 4.48
C SER A 684 -16.23 -16.18 5.11
N ILE A 685 -16.38 -16.43 6.41
CA ILE A 685 -17.30 -15.72 7.29
C ILE A 685 -16.48 -15.17 8.44
N SER A 686 -16.69 -13.89 8.75
CA SER A 686 -16.05 -13.20 9.87
C SER A 686 -17.11 -12.64 10.81
N VAL A 687 -16.87 -12.79 12.10
CA VAL A 687 -17.69 -12.20 13.16
C VAL A 687 -16.74 -11.51 14.13
N ASP A 688 -17.07 -10.31 14.56
CA ASP A 688 -16.37 -9.67 15.66
C ASP A 688 -17.36 -8.91 16.56
N ALA A 689 -17.00 -8.82 17.85
CA ALA A 689 -17.74 -8.06 18.85
C ALA A 689 -16.75 -7.44 19.84
N GLY A 690 -17.05 -6.26 20.30
CA GLY A 690 -16.16 -5.54 21.19
C GLY A 690 -16.79 -4.31 21.82
N PHE A 691 -15.97 -3.64 22.61
CA PHE A 691 -16.32 -2.35 23.19
C PHE A 691 -15.16 -1.37 23.10
N ASP A 692 -15.50 -0.10 23.15
CA ASP A 692 -14.57 1.00 23.31
C ASP A 692 -15.06 1.85 24.49
N GLN A 693 -14.14 2.21 25.39
CA GLN A 693 -14.43 2.93 26.62
C GLN A 693 -13.61 4.20 26.68
N ARG A 694 -14.29 5.33 26.83
CA ARG A 694 -13.67 6.62 27.16
C ARG A 694 -13.63 6.81 28.67
N VAL A 695 -12.51 7.32 29.18
CA VAL A 695 -12.32 7.59 30.61
C VAL A 695 -11.56 8.88 30.81
N ALA A 696 -11.63 9.41 32.03
CA ALA A 696 -10.92 10.61 32.46
C ALA A 696 -11.18 11.86 31.60
N GLY A 697 -12.44 12.08 31.19
CA GLY A 697 -12.82 13.26 30.39
C GLY A 697 -12.15 13.25 29.00
N ASP A 698 -12.13 12.10 28.35
CA ASP A 698 -11.50 11.84 27.03
C ASP A 698 -9.96 11.87 27.02
N ARG A 699 -9.30 11.86 28.18
CA ARG A 699 -7.84 11.74 28.27
C ARG A 699 -7.33 10.30 28.02
N ALA A 700 -8.22 9.32 28.07
CA ALA A 700 -7.89 7.95 27.72
C ALA A 700 -9.06 7.23 27.05
N ARG A 701 -8.73 6.37 26.12
CA ARG A 701 -9.65 5.45 25.46
C ARG A 701 -9.01 4.07 25.42
N PHE A 702 -9.75 3.05 25.81
CA PHE A 702 -9.32 1.67 25.66
C PHE A 702 -10.46 0.82 25.09
N GLY A 703 -10.10 -0.29 24.50
CA GLY A 703 -11.11 -1.18 23.96
C GLY A 703 -10.60 -2.61 23.80
N ALA A 704 -11.55 -3.51 23.64
CA ALA A 704 -11.29 -4.91 23.36
C ALA A 704 -12.23 -5.40 22.25
N THR A 705 -11.73 -6.27 21.40
CA THR A 705 -12.48 -6.90 20.31
C THR A 705 -12.15 -8.37 20.26
N TYR A 706 -13.14 -9.23 20.44
CA TYR A 706 -13.03 -10.64 20.05
C TYR A 706 -13.35 -10.76 18.56
N PHE A 707 -12.56 -11.56 17.84
CA PHE A 707 -12.79 -11.84 16.42
C PHE A 707 -12.74 -13.34 16.15
N TYR A 708 -13.51 -13.76 15.15
CA TYR A 708 -13.53 -15.10 14.60
C TYR A 708 -13.69 -15.02 13.09
N THR A 709 -12.80 -15.65 12.33
CA THR A 709 -12.90 -15.77 10.88
C THR A 709 -12.77 -17.22 10.48
N HIS A 710 -13.74 -17.75 9.77
CA HIS A 710 -13.72 -19.09 9.20
C HIS A 710 -13.55 -19.01 7.68
N LEU A 711 -12.46 -19.57 7.15
CA LEU A 711 -12.22 -19.76 5.74
C LEU A 711 -12.87 -21.06 5.29
N LYS A 712 -13.96 -20.98 4.53
CA LYS A 712 -14.71 -22.15 4.05
C LYS A 712 -13.98 -22.88 2.95
N ARG A 713 -13.36 -22.14 2.04
CA ARG A 713 -12.62 -22.61 0.88
C ARG A 713 -11.47 -21.68 0.60
N VAL A 714 -10.31 -22.26 0.32
CA VAL A 714 -9.09 -21.54 -0.05
C VAL A 714 -8.52 -22.09 -1.34
N ILE A 715 -7.65 -21.31 -1.96
CA ILE A 715 -6.81 -21.71 -3.10
C ILE A 715 -5.43 -21.98 -2.54
N ALA A 716 -4.93 -23.18 -2.70
CA ALA A 716 -3.62 -23.61 -2.23
C ALA A 716 -2.79 -24.12 -3.41
N PHE A 717 -1.46 -23.99 -3.30
CA PHE A 717 -0.53 -24.59 -4.23
C PHE A 717 -0.15 -26.00 -3.73
N ASN A 718 -0.33 -26.99 -4.59
CA ASN A 718 0.11 -28.36 -4.34
C ASN A 718 1.47 -28.57 -5.01
N ASN A 719 2.49 -28.84 -4.20
CA ASN A 719 3.86 -29.04 -4.70
C ASN A 719 4.05 -30.32 -5.50
N PHE A 720 3.21 -31.31 -5.28
CA PHE A 720 3.27 -32.59 -5.99
C PHE A 720 1.89 -33.24 -6.10
N PHE A 721 1.43 -33.43 -7.32
CA PHE A 721 0.25 -34.23 -7.63
C PHE A 721 0.63 -35.68 -7.88
N VAL A 722 0.08 -36.58 -7.13
CA VAL A 722 0.14 -38.02 -7.42
C VAL A 722 -0.64 -38.31 -8.70
N VAL A 723 -1.81 -37.70 -8.85
CA VAL A 723 -2.65 -37.70 -10.05
C VAL A 723 -3.14 -36.28 -10.27
N ASP A 724 -2.89 -35.70 -11.45
CA ASP A 724 -3.41 -34.38 -11.77
C ASP A 724 -4.94 -34.42 -11.90
N PRO A 725 -5.70 -33.73 -11.04
CA PRO A 725 -7.17 -33.78 -11.08
C PRO A 725 -7.76 -33.22 -12.37
N LEU A 726 -7.00 -32.43 -13.14
CA LEU A 726 -7.44 -31.90 -14.44
C LEU A 726 -7.07 -32.80 -15.64
N GLY A 727 -6.30 -33.86 -15.44
CA GLY A 727 -5.82 -34.71 -16.52
C GLY A 727 -4.83 -34.03 -17.47
N LEU A 728 -4.25 -32.89 -17.10
CA LEU A 728 -3.31 -32.12 -17.92
C LEU A 728 -1.85 -32.51 -17.71
N GLY A 729 -1.57 -33.51 -16.85
CA GLY A 729 -0.22 -33.96 -16.51
C GLY A 729 0.59 -32.93 -15.69
N ARG A 730 -0.08 -32.10 -14.91
CA ARG A 730 0.59 -31.18 -13.99
C ARG A 730 1.28 -31.96 -12.89
N LEU A 731 2.55 -31.67 -12.61
CA LEU A 731 3.27 -32.24 -11.45
C LEU A 731 2.97 -31.46 -10.18
N SER A 732 2.67 -30.17 -10.30
CA SER A 732 2.31 -29.25 -9.22
C SER A 732 1.33 -28.21 -9.73
N GLY A 733 0.62 -27.54 -8.86
CA GLY A 733 -0.29 -26.48 -9.28
C GLY A 733 -1.32 -26.08 -8.23
N PHE A 734 -2.17 -25.14 -8.63
CA PHE A 734 -3.23 -24.64 -7.76
C PHE A 734 -4.45 -25.56 -7.74
N GLU A 735 -5.08 -25.62 -6.60
CA GLU A 735 -6.33 -26.35 -6.38
C GLU A 735 -7.15 -25.70 -5.26
N ASN A 736 -8.47 -25.95 -5.25
CA ASN A 736 -9.29 -25.56 -4.10
C ASN A 736 -9.18 -26.60 -2.99
N ARG A 737 -9.06 -26.11 -1.75
CA ARG A 737 -9.03 -26.93 -0.54
C ARG A 737 -9.97 -26.37 0.52
N PRO A 738 -10.40 -27.17 1.49
CA PRO A 738 -11.03 -26.64 2.69
C PRO A 738 -10.11 -25.62 3.36
N GLY A 739 -10.68 -24.56 3.88
CA GLY A 739 -9.98 -23.58 4.68
C GLY A 739 -9.97 -23.91 6.16
N GLY A 740 -9.93 -22.92 7.02
CA GLY A 740 -9.90 -23.06 8.46
C GLY A 740 -10.29 -21.82 9.21
N PHE A 741 -9.90 -21.69 10.45
CA PHE A 741 -10.26 -20.51 11.21
C PHE A 741 -9.09 -19.81 11.86
N ALA A 742 -9.27 -18.51 12.09
CA ALA A 742 -8.46 -17.70 12.99
C ALA A 742 -9.40 -16.96 13.95
N ARG A 743 -9.07 -16.98 15.24
CA ARG A 743 -9.82 -16.28 16.29
C ARG A 743 -8.86 -15.64 17.28
N GLY A 744 -9.33 -14.62 17.97
CA GLY A 744 -8.45 -13.96 18.92
C GLY A 744 -9.11 -12.80 19.66
N LEU A 745 -8.28 -12.13 20.43
CA LEU A 745 -8.62 -10.95 21.19
C LEU A 745 -7.65 -9.83 20.83
N GLU A 746 -8.17 -8.70 20.44
CA GLU A 746 -7.43 -7.46 20.23
C GLU A 746 -7.79 -6.50 21.35
N THR A 747 -6.78 -5.88 21.98
CA THR A 747 -7.00 -4.78 22.94
C THR A 747 -6.12 -3.61 22.57
N TYR A 748 -6.57 -2.42 22.92
CA TYR A 748 -5.80 -1.20 22.76
C TYR A 748 -6.04 -0.23 23.89
N LEU A 749 -5.06 0.62 24.11
CA LEU A 749 -5.13 1.78 25.00
C LEU A 749 -4.52 2.97 24.27
N GLU A 750 -5.24 4.06 24.22
CA GLU A 750 -4.77 5.38 23.81
C GLU A 750 -4.95 6.31 24.99
N ALA A 751 -3.92 7.01 25.39
CA ALA A 751 -3.98 7.86 26.57
C ALA A 751 -3.02 9.05 26.47
N ALA A 752 -3.40 10.16 27.11
CA ALA A 752 -2.53 11.26 27.47
C ALA A 752 -2.22 11.15 28.98
N PRO A 753 -1.21 10.35 29.38
CA PRO A 753 -1.00 10.03 30.79
C PRO A 753 -0.54 11.23 31.63
N TRP A 754 0.16 12.18 31.01
CA TRP A 754 0.58 13.46 31.56
C TRP A 754 0.72 14.51 30.44
N HIS A 755 1.10 15.74 30.80
CA HIS A 755 1.19 16.85 29.85
C HIS A 755 2.12 16.56 28.67
N ASP A 756 1.68 16.84 27.44
CA ASP A 756 2.40 16.64 26.16
C ASP A 756 2.86 15.20 25.89
N ALA A 757 2.27 14.21 26.55
CA ALA A 757 2.55 12.80 26.32
C ALA A 757 1.39 12.12 25.60
N ASN A 758 1.70 11.31 24.59
CA ASN A 758 0.73 10.41 23.95
C ASN A 758 1.24 8.98 24.08
N LEU A 759 0.42 8.12 24.64
CA LEU A 759 0.65 6.69 24.80
C LEU A 759 -0.34 5.92 23.94
N HIS A 760 0.18 5.08 23.08
CA HIS A 760 -0.59 4.08 22.37
C HIS A 760 -0.05 2.69 22.71
N ALA A 761 -0.88 1.82 23.24
CA ALA A 761 -0.52 0.45 23.54
C ALA A 761 -1.51 -0.52 22.92
N SER A 762 -1.05 -1.67 22.50
CA SER A 762 -1.87 -2.70 21.90
C SER A 762 -1.42 -4.10 22.31
N TYR A 763 -2.37 -5.00 22.39
CA TYR A 763 -2.09 -6.42 22.53
C TYR A 763 -3.03 -7.23 21.66
N THR A 764 -2.50 -8.24 20.99
CA THR A 764 -3.26 -9.16 20.16
C THR A 764 -2.91 -10.60 20.54
N TYR A 765 -3.93 -11.37 20.87
CA TYR A 765 -3.87 -12.81 20.95
C TYR A 765 -4.53 -13.41 19.72
N THR A 766 -3.82 -14.27 18.97
CA THR A 766 -4.35 -14.95 17.79
C THR A 766 -4.17 -16.45 17.94
N ASN A 767 -5.26 -17.20 17.80
CA ASN A 767 -5.25 -18.65 17.70
C ASN A 767 -5.89 -19.05 16.37
N SER A 768 -5.19 -19.85 15.59
CA SER A 768 -5.69 -20.42 14.35
C SER A 768 -5.63 -21.95 14.41
N ASP A 769 -6.47 -22.64 13.62
CA ASP A 769 -6.53 -24.10 13.65
C ASP A 769 -5.38 -24.72 12.84
N ARG A 770 -4.85 -25.83 13.33
CA ARG A 770 -3.88 -26.62 12.55
C ARG A 770 -4.62 -27.40 11.50
N PHE A 771 -4.43 -26.99 10.25
CA PHE A 771 -4.93 -27.79 9.16
C PHE A 771 -4.07 -29.01 8.93
N ALA A 772 -4.74 -30.11 8.55
CA ALA A 772 -4.07 -31.19 7.90
C ALA A 772 -3.23 -30.66 6.72
N GLN A 773 -2.01 -31.16 6.56
CA GLN A 773 -1.05 -30.74 5.54
C GLN A 773 -1.73 -30.37 4.21
N GLY A 774 -1.51 -29.13 3.80
CA GLY A 774 -1.96 -28.66 2.50
C GLY A 774 -3.28 -27.89 2.46
N SER A 775 -3.93 -27.58 3.57
CA SER A 775 -5.24 -26.90 3.59
C SER A 775 -5.20 -25.37 3.66
N GLY A 776 -4.06 -24.75 3.53
CA GLY A 776 -3.92 -23.32 3.26
C GLY A 776 -3.84 -22.39 4.46
N LEU A 777 -4.42 -22.69 5.60
CA LEU A 777 -4.21 -21.94 6.84
C LEU A 777 -3.56 -22.90 7.85
N GLN A 778 -2.29 -22.72 8.09
CA GLN A 778 -1.61 -23.43 9.16
C GLN A 778 -1.51 -22.51 10.38
N PRO A 779 -1.90 -22.96 11.56
CA PRO A 779 -1.85 -22.18 12.78
C PRO A 779 -0.40 -21.87 13.16
N GLU A 780 -0.22 -20.75 13.80
CA GLU A 780 1.12 -20.29 14.19
C GLU A 780 2.14 -20.24 13.04
N TYR A 781 1.68 -20.55 11.84
CA TYR A 781 2.48 -20.55 10.64
C TYR A 781 2.69 -19.12 10.22
N VAL A 782 3.85 -18.57 10.58
CA VAL A 782 4.21 -17.16 10.40
C VAL A 782 3.36 -16.18 11.26
N ILE A 783 2.45 -16.70 12.07
CA ILE A 783 1.54 -15.90 12.91
C ILE A 783 1.81 -16.22 14.37
N PRO A 784 2.50 -15.34 15.11
CA PRO A 784 2.72 -15.52 16.54
C PRO A 784 1.40 -15.41 17.30
N ARG A 785 1.25 -16.21 18.36
CA ARG A 785 0.07 -16.12 19.23
C ARG A 785 -0.08 -14.78 19.92
N HIS A 786 1.03 -14.17 20.28
CA HIS A 786 1.07 -12.94 21.07
C HIS A 786 1.82 -11.86 20.33
N LEU A 787 1.17 -10.73 20.11
CA LEU A 787 1.75 -9.49 19.65
C LEU A 787 1.47 -8.41 20.68
N PHE A 788 2.45 -7.61 21.00
CA PHE A 788 2.32 -6.48 21.91
C PHE A 788 3.10 -5.29 21.36
N GLY A 789 2.51 -4.10 21.42
CA GLY A 789 3.11 -2.86 20.98
C GLY A 789 2.86 -1.74 21.97
N ILE A 790 3.85 -0.91 22.20
CA ILE A 790 3.74 0.38 22.88
C ILE A 790 4.41 1.41 22.00
N ASN A 791 3.73 2.52 21.77
CA ASN A 791 4.31 3.76 21.28
C ASN A 791 4.06 4.87 22.32
N LEU A 792 5.10 5.52 22.75
CA LEU A 792 5.06 6.67 23.66
C LEU A 792 5.76 7.84 22.97
N THR A 793 5.05 8.93 22.79
CA THR A 793 5.65 10.20 22.36
C THR A 793 5.55 11.22 23.47
N GLN A 794 6.61 12.00 23.67
CA GLN A 794 6.66 13.08 24.64
C GLN A 794 7.22 14.33 23.96
N ARG A 795 6.46 15.41 24.03
CA ARG A 795 6.97 16.73 23.68
C ARG A 795 7.47 17.45 24.94
N TYR A 796 8.60 18.08 24.82
CA TYR A 796 9.11 18.96 25.88
C TYR A 796 9.74 20.19 25.23
N ARG A 797 9.05 21.32 25.28
CA ARG A 797 9.43 22.55 24.55
C ARG A 797 9.65 22.26 23.06
N SER A 798 10.87 22.48 22.56
CA SER A 798 11.27 22.22 21.17
C SER A 798 11.70 20.79 20.89
N PHE A 799 11.69 19.91 21.90
CA PHE A 799 12.03 18.49 21.74
C PHE A 799 10.79 17.62 21.58
N LEU A 800 10.90 16.62 20.74
CA LEU A 800 9.96 15.52 20.64
C LEU A 800 10.73 14.21 20.79
N PHE A 801 10.31 13.38 21.72
CA PHE A 801 10.85 12.04 21.96
C PHE A 801 9.81 11.01 21.51
N SER A 802 10.27 9.90 20.92
CA SER A 802 9.44 8.76 20.55
C SER A 802 10.10 7.48 21.00
N LEU A 803 9.38 6.65 21.72
CA LEU A 803 9.76 5.30 22.13
C LEU A 803 8.77 4.32 21.55
N ASP A 804 9.27 3.35 20.78
CA ASP A 804 8.47 2.24 20.26
C ASP A 804 8.99 0.92 20.84
N LEU A 805 8.10 0.13 21.44
CA LEU A 805 8.38 -1.21 21.91
C LEU A 805 7.44 -2.17 21.21
N ASN A 806 8.01 -3.16 20.52
CA ASN A 806 7.28 -4.17 19.80
C ASN A 806 7.73 -5.57 20.22
N ARG A 807 6.83 -6.35 20.79
CA ARG A 807 7.06 -7.76 21.15
C ARG A 807 6.31 -8.66 20.19
N THR A 808 7.04 -9.57 19.56
CA THR A 808 6.51 -10.68 18.74
C THR A 808 6.74 -11.98 19.50
N GLY A 809 5.68 -12.77 19.70
CA GLY A 809 5.77 -14.09 20.31
C GLY A 809 6.48 -15.11 19.42
N ALA A 810 6.74 -16.29 19.93
CA ALA A 810 7.26 -17.39 19.13
C ALA A 810 6.24 -17.83 18.06
N TYR A 811 6.73 -18.35 16.94
CA TYR A 811 5.90 -18.82 15.83
C TYR A 811 6.60 -19.93 15.06
N ILE A 812 5.83 -20.70 14.28
CA ILE A 812 6.35 -21.76 13.41
C ILE A 812 6.47 -21.21 11.99
N ALA A 813 7.57 -21.52 11.32
CA ALA A 813 7.70 -21.19 9.89
C ALA A 813 8.38 -22.34 9.14
N PRO A 814 8.04 -22.53 7.84
CA PRO A 814 8.70 -23.51 7.00
C PRO A 814 10.07 -22.99 6.60
N VAL A 815 11.07 -23.83 6.69
CA VAL A 815 12.41 -23.60 6.17
C VAL A 815 12.78 -24.79 5.29
N PHE A 816 13.35 -24.49 4.13
CA PHE A 816 13.82 -25.51 3.23
C PHE A 816 15.11 -26.13 3.79
N GLU A 817 15.14 -27.44 4.00
CA GLU A 817 16.33 -28.18 4.39
C GLU A 817 17.03 -28.71 3.12
N ASN A 818 18.31 -28.39 3.00
CA ASN A 818 19.13 -28.83 1.85
C ASN A 818 19.74 -30.22 2.09
N ASP A 819 19.08 -31.06 2.85
CA ASP A 819 19.44 -32.45 3.06
C ASP A 819 18.83 -33.33 1.98
N VAL A 820 19.47 -34.48 1.73
CA VAL A 820 18.88 -35.50 0.84
C VAL A 820 18.13 -36.53 1.67
N PRO A 821 16.80 -36.69 1.48
CA PRO A 821 15.96 -36.04 0.46
C PRO A 821 15.60 -34.59 0.85
N PHE A 822 15.59 -33.68 -0.11
CA PHE A 822 15.16 -32.29 0.08
C PHE A 822 13.76 -32.23 0.69
N ARG A 823 13.63 -31.53 1.79
CA ARG A 823 12.36 -31.37 2.48
C ARG A 823 12.18 -29.96 3.03
N THR A 824 10.97 -29.63 3.36
CA THR A 824 10.65 -28.43 4.12
C THR A 824 10.41 -28.84 5.57
N ALA A 825 11.19 -28.33 6.51
CA ALA A 825 11.00 -28.50 7.93
C ALA A 825 10.16 -27.35 8.50
N GLU A 826 9.27 -27.66 9.44
CA GLU A 826 8.56 -26.67 10.23
C GLU A 826 9.37 -26.40 11.49
N LEU A 827 9.91 -25.19 11.60
CA LEU A 827 10.79 -24.79 12.70
C LEU A 827 10.11 -23.72 13.56
N THR A 828 10.32 -23.81 14.87
CA THR A 828 9.83 -22.83 15.83
C THR A 828 10.85 -21.71 15.99
N PHE A 829 10.48 -20.49 15.61
CA PHE A 829 11.27 -19.29 15.83
C PHE A 829 10.95 -18.70 17.18
N PRO A 830 11.97 -18.34 17.99
CA PRO A 830 11.76 -17.70 19.28
C PRO A 830 11.16 -16.31 19.10
N GLY A 831 10.35 -15.90 20.08
CA GLY A 831 9.84 -14.53 20.11
C GLY A 831 10.95 -13.52 20.42
N TYR A 832 10.76 -12.29 19.97
CA TYR A 832 11.72 -11.18 20.17
C TYR A 832 11.02 -9.90 20.61
N THR A 833 11.80 -8.99 21.23
CA THR A 833 11.35 -7.64 21.57
C THR A 833 12.28 -6.64 20.90
N LYS A 834 11.72 -5.79 20.05
CA LYS A 834 12.41 -4.66 19.41
C LYS A 834 12.03 -3.37 20.13
N VAL A 835 13.01 -2.54 20.43
CA VAL A 835 12.80 -1.21 21.02
C VAL A 835 13.52 -0.18 20.17
N ASP A 836 12.79 0.85 19.76
CA ASP A 836 13.27 1.95 18.95
C ASP A 836 13.13 3.26 19.72
N LEU A 837 14.14 4.12 19.64
CA LEU A 837 14.16 5.40 20.35
C LEU A 837 14.63 6.51 19.40
N PHE A 838 13.82 7.55 19.24
CA PHE A 838 14.13 8.73 18.47
C PHE A 838 13.87 10.01 19.25
N ALA A 839 14.67 11.03 18.94
CA ALA A 839 14.47 12.38 19.44
C ALA A 839 14.61 13.38 18.29
N SER A 840 13.84 14.45 18.33
CA SER A 840 14.00 15.58 17.42
C SER A 840 13.98 16.89 18.18
N TYR A 841 14.75 17.86 17.69
CA TYR A 841 14.81 19.23 18.17
C TYR A 841 14.42 20.17 17.06
N GLU A 842 13.46 21.05 17.33
CA GLU A 842 12.95 21.99 16.37
C GLU A 842 13.18 23.42 16.80
N ARG A 843 13.67 24.23 15.86
CA ARG A 843 13.96 25.64 16.06
C ARG A 843 13.57 26.49 14.86
N PRO A 844 12.80 27.57 15.07
CA PRO A 844 12.67 28.62 14.07
C PRO A 844 14.02 29.29 13.78
N VAL A 845 14.33 29.52 12.50
CA VAL A 845 15.52 30.21 12.02
C VAL A 845 15.04 31.38 11.17
N GLY A 846 15.02 32.58 11.76
CA GLY A 846 14.33 33.73 11.18
C GLY A 846 12.81 33.56 11.20
N GLU A 847 12.12 34.31 10.33
CA GLU A 847 10.63 34.36 10.31
C GLU A 847 9.96 33.24 9.50
N ARG A 848 10.69 32.59 8.58
CA ARG A 848 10.09 31.70 7.57
C ARG A 848 10.66 30.30 7.57
N VAL A 849 11.76 30.03 8.24
CA VAL A 849 12.44 28.74 8.19
C VAL A 849 12.33 28.03 9.52
N ILE A 850 11.92 26.77 9.49
CA ILE A 850 11.95 25.89 10.66
C ILE A 850 12.99 24.81 10.42
N LEU A 851 13.99 24.76 11.29
CA LEU A 851 15.02 23.74 11.30
C LEU A 851 14.62 22.64 12.27
N THR A 852 14.61 21.38 11.84
CA THR A 852 14.47 20.21 12.71
C THR A 852 15.74 19.36 12.61
N LEU A 853 16.40 19.13 13.73
CA LEU A 853 17.46 18.13 13.88
C LEU A 853 16.88 16.90 14.54
N PHE A 854 17.24 15.71 14.10
CA PHE A 854 16.77 14.49 14.74
C PHE A 854 17.81 13.38 14.71
N GLY A 855 17.69 12.46 15.65
CA GLY A 855 18.51 11.28 15.73
C GLY A 855 17.91 10.23 16.66
N GLY A 856 18.37 9.01 16.52
CA GLY A 856 17.92 7.89 17.32
C GLY A 856 18.45 6.57 16.79
N ALA A 857 17.89 5.50 17.30
CA ALA A 857 18.24 4.16 16.86
C ALA A 857 17.02 3.23 16.87
N ASP A 858 16.95 2.38 15.84
CA ASP A 858 16.07 1.22 15.79
C ASP A 858 16.78 0.04 16.47
N ASN A 859 16.01 -0.82 17.16
CA ASN A 859 16.51 -2.01 17.84
C ASN A 859 17.69 -1.70 18.80
N ILE A 860 17.49 -0.75 19.72
CA ILE A 860 18.55 -0.23 20.60
C ILE A 860 19.28 -1.28 21.45
N PHE A 861 18.67 -2.44 21.68
CA PHE A 861 19.24 -3.55 22.41
C PHE A 861 19.99 -4.56 21.54
N ASP A 862 20.11 -4.27 20.23
CA ASP A 862 20.79 -5.12 19.24
C ASP A 862 20.29 -6.57 19.24
N VAL A 863 19.00 -6.76 19.42
CA VAL A 863 18.40 -8.09 19.45
C VAL A 863 18.53 -8.72 18.07
N THR A 864 19.23 -9.84 18.00
CA THR A 864 19.28 -10.67 16.78
C THR A 864 18.04 -11.52 16.71
N TYR A 865 17.27 -11.40 15.64
CA TYR A 865 16.10 -12.23 15.37
C TYR A 865 15.97 -12.54 13.87
N PHE A 866 15.23 -13.60 13.59
CA PHE A 866 15.03 -14.11 12.24
C PHE A 866 13.55 -14.11 11.87
N GLU A 867 13.26 -13.75 10.65
CA GLU A 867 11.92 -13.83 10.08
C GLU A 867 11.90 -14.87 8.94
N ASN A 868 11.31 -16.04 9.19
CA ASN A 868 11.38 -17.21 8.30
C ASN A 868 12.82 -17.64 7.97
N GLY A 869 13.74 -17.53 8.93
CA GLY A 869 15.15 -17.85 8.72
C GLY A 869 16.01 -16.71 8.15
N PHE A 870 15.41 -15.62 7.66
CA PHE A 870 16.16 -14.45 7.23
C PHE A 870 16.53 -13.58 8.44
N ARG A 871 17.81 -13.23 8.56
CA ARG A 871 18.29 -12.33 9.59
C ARG A 871 17.79 -10.91 9.35
N THR A 872 17.25 -10.29 10.39
CA THR A 872 16.81 -8.90 10.36
C THR A 872 17.93 -7.96 10.80
N PRO A 873 17.83 -6.65 10.51
CA PRO A 873 18.80 -5.67 11.01
C PRO A 873 18.90 -5.68 12.54
N GLY A 874 20.13 -5.63 13.05
CA GLY A 874 20.45 -5.36 14.45
C GLY A 874 20.20 -3.90 14.80
N ALA A 875 20.99 -3.36 15.74
CA ALA A 875 20.90 -1.94 16.12
C ALA A 875 21.29 -1.01 14.96
N MET A 876 20.41 -0.05 14.63
CA MET A 876 20.60 0.90 13.54
C MET A 876 20.51 2.33 14.06
N GLY A 877 21.65 3.00 14.25
CA GLY A 877 21.68 4.44 14.52
C GLY A 877 21.42 5.27 13.27
N ARG A 878 20.55 6.28 13.37
CA ARG A 878 20.23 7.21 12.28
C ARG A 878 20.11 8.63 12.79
N GLY A 879 20.45 9.62 11.94
CA GLY A 879 20.26 11.02 12.23
C GLY A 879 20.09 11.85 10.97
N GLY A 880 19.54 13.03 11.14
CA GLY A 880 19.25 13.86 9.99
C GLY A 880 18.80 15.27 10.31
N ILE A 881 18.52 15.99 9.26
CA ILE A 881 18.09 17.38 9.25
C ILE A 881 16.86 17.55 8.36
N LYS A 882 15.95 18.43 8.80
CA LYS A 882 14.78 18.83 8.03
C LYS A 882 14.66 20.35 8.07
N LEU A 883 14.41 20.93 6.91
CA LEU A 883 14.15 22.36 6.72
C LEU A 883 12.75 22.54 6.15
N ARG A 884 11.96 23.40 6.77
CA ARG A 884 10.63 23.80 6.28
C ARG A 884 10.62 25.31 6.06
N PHE A 885 10.09 25.73 4.90
CA PHE A 885 10.00 27.11 4.46
C PHE A 885 8.58 27.56 4.30
#